data_de1549e1b35aa992d6542de09ebbb719
#
_entry.id   de1549e1b35aa992d6542de09ebbb719
#
_cell.length_a   1.000
_cell.length_b   1.000
_cell.length_c   1.000
_cell.angle_alpha   90.00
_cell.angle_beta   90.00
_cell.angle_gamma   90.00
#
_symmetry.space_group_name_H-M   'P 1'
#
loop_
_entity.id
_entity.type
_entity.pdbx_description
1 polymer ?
#
loop_
_entity_poly.entity_id
_entity_poly.type
_entity_poly.pdbx_seq_one_letter_code
_entity_poly.pdbx_strand_id
1 'polypeptide(L)'
;MIGKTILHYKIVEKLGEGGMGIVYKAQDTKLDRFVALKFLPQHLSQDDESKKRFIHEAKAASALDHPNICTIYEIGKTDGEMFIAMEYIDGELLQAIIERGPLPIDEALTIVHQIAEGLQIAHEKKIIHRDIKPANIIITDKGHVKIVDFGLAKLAGHTMLTKEGTTLGTASYMSPEQTQGAKVDHRTDIWALGVVVYEMVTGKQPFEGGYEQAVMYSIMNEDPEPITGLRTGVPMELERIVSKALKKNPSERYQSLDEMLVDLKAVRAEPKAGRDRALSKPTKKAPLIVGLFFLVALVVGSGFFYWWQTSSDRPGPARDSVQRLAVLPFTNIRKDPEIDFLGFALADQIIGSLSYLKNILVRPSSSIRRYQNQTFDPQTAGTDLQVDFILSGNYLKEVNTIRLNVELVDVDANEIVWREPIEVEYENAFALQDIVSEKVIDRLNLQFSQDERARMQSDVAQNPLAYEYYLRSVSYLQDAEGNRLAVNMLRQSIELDSTFAPAWDALGRRTALMGYWELGGEEVVNQAKDFYLKALEINPELFSALAHLTMLYTDFGETDLAMKTAQRILEITPNSAEGMFAYGYVLQYAGMLEESLTAMNTVLEADPTNPGFRGAAWVFVVNGRYDDAIAAFHLGSLDLAMAWEGEIAIRRGQFEEARTKLSQAIALDPEGITGLWATALLSAIDEDYERGTEAARKWEEANLSDGYGWFFLAGLYCINQEIDKCISVLDTAVQRGYFAYPHMLKCRFLDPARGNPGLDAVLEKARLKHEAFKKKFFSE
;
A
#
# COMPACT_ATOMS: atom_id res chain seq x y z
N MET A 1 31.67 -24.54 27.37
CA MET A 1 32.48 -25.47 26.53
C MET A 1 33.94 -25.03 26.38
N ILE A 2 34.32 -23.78 26.63
CA ILE A 2 35.70 -23.27 26.51
C ILE A 2 36.64 -24.13 27.35
N GLY A 3 37.77 -24.53 26.78
CA GLY A 3 38.79 -25.41 27.39
C GLY A 3 38.53 -26.92 27.28
N LYS A 4 37.33 -27.37 26.84
CA LYS A 4 37.05 -28.78 26.61
C LYS A 4 37.64 -29.23 25.28
N THR A 5 38.01 -30.50 25.20
CA THR A 5 38.43 -31.15 23.96
C THR A 5 37.31 -32.07 23.47
N ILE A 6 36.86 -31.86 22.25
CA ILE A 6 35.83 -32.63 21.56
C ILE A 6 36.49 -33.40 20.42
N LEU A 7 36.52 -34.71 20.51
CA LEU A 7 37.35 -35.57 19.67
C LEU A 7 38.83 -35.12 19.70
N HIS A 8 39.30 -34.44 18.65
CA HIS A 8 40.63 -33.88 18.58
C HIS A 8 40.62 -32.33 18.44
N TYR A 9 39.50 -31.72 18.69
CA TYR A 9 39.34 -30.27 18.61
C TYR A 9 39.31 -29.69 20.04
N LYS A 10 40.28 -28.86 20.39
CA LYS A 10 40.31 -28.15 21.68
C LYS A 10 39.63 -26.78 21.53
N ILE A 11 38.51 -26.57 22.21
CA ILE A 11 37.76 -25.32 22.16
C ILE A 11 38.55 -24.19 22.85
N VAL A 12 38.81 -23.10 22.08
CA VAL A 12 39.60 -21.97 22.54
C VAL A 12 38.71 -20.81 22.97
N GLU A 13 37.73 -20.40 22.14
CA GLU A 13 36.85 -19.29 22.42
C GLU A 13 35.48 -19.47 21.73
N LYS A 14 34.48 -18.71 22.17
CA LYS A 14 33.16 -18.64 21.53
C LYS A 14 33.17 -17.52 20.50
N LEU A 15 32.88 -17.84 19.23
CA LEU A 15 32.82 -16.85 18.13
C LEU A 15 31.43 -16.20 17.99
N GLY A 16 30.36 -16.97 18.26
CA GLY A 16 29.01 -16.45 18.16
C GLY A 16 27.95 -17.44 18.63
N GLU A 17 26.74 -16.93 18.88
CA GLU A 17 25.56 -17.71 19.22
C GLU A 17 24.33 -17.08 18.54
N GLY A 18 23.47 -17.91 17.95
CA GLY A 18 22.25 -17.46 17.29
C GLY A 18 21.25 -18.59 17.15
N GLY A 19 20.12 -18.32 16.47
CA GLY A 19 19.05 -19.31 16.25
C GLY A 19 19.48 -20.59 15.53
N MET A 20 20.66 -20.58 14.89
CA MET A 20 21.23 -21.72 14.14
C MET A 20 22.31 -22.46 14.91
N GLY A 21 22.53 -22.16 16.19
CA GLY A 21 23.49 -22.82 17.06
C GLY A 21 24.61 -21.92 17.55
N ILE A 22 25.60 -22.56 18.15
CA ILE A 22 26.76 -21.89 18.75
C ILE A 22 28.01 -22.24 17.95
N VAL A 23 28.81 -21.22 17.63
CA VAL A 23 30.06 -21.37 16.90
C VAL A 23 31.23 -21.10 17.84
N TYR A 24 32.20 -22.03 17.86
CA TYR A 24 33.42 -21.92 18.65
C TYR A 24 34.67 -21.96 17.74
N LYS A 25 35.69 -21.19 18.09
CA LYS A 25 37.04 -21.39 17.59
C LYS A 25 37.67 -22.55 18.37
N ALA A 26 38.24 -23.48 17.64
CA ALA A 26 38.92 -24.62 18.23
C ALA A 26 40.27 -24.88 17.52
N GLN A 27 41.20 -25.49 18.24
CA GLN A 27 42.46 -25.97 17.69
C GLN A 27 42.31 -27.45 17.32
N ASP A 28 42.47 -27.77 16.06
CA ASP A 28 42.66 -29.15 15.59
C ASP A 28 44.02 -29.63 16.03
N THR A 29 44.07 -30.50 17.06
CA THR A 29 45.33 -30.97 17.63
C THR A 29 46.04 -32.03 16.79
N LYS A 30 45.36 -32.55 15.74
CA LYS A 30 45.99 -33.50 14.78
C LYS A 30 46.72 -32.79 13.65
N LEU A 31 46.14 -31.67 13.17
CA LEU A 31 46.67 -30.96 12.00
C LEU A 31 47.29 -29.60 12.38
N ASP A 32 47.28 -29.25 13.69
CA ASP A 32 47.83 -28.02 14.27
C ASP A 32 47.37 -26.76 13.57
N ARG A 33 46.05 -26.64 13.39
CA ARG A 33 45.39 -25.50 12.78
C ARG A 33 44.15 -25.07 13.58
N PHE A 34 43.71 -23.83 13.38
CA PHE A 34 42.42 -23.38 13.91
C PHE A 34 41.27 -23.76 12.99
N VAL A 35 40.14 -24.12 13.58
CA VAL A 35 38.89 -24.44 12.90
C VAL A 35 37.73 -23.75 13.60
N ALA A 36 36.62 -23.53 12.91
CA ALA A 36 35.34 -23.15 13.50
C ALA A 36 34.50 -24.43 13.71
N LEU A 37 33.98 -24.60 14.93
CA LEU A 37 33.08 -25.70 15.26
C LEU A 37 31.66 -25.10 15.47
N LYS A 38 30.74 -25.44 14.59
CA LYS A 38 29.33 -25.02 14.69
C LYS A 38 28.49 -26.18 15.23
N PHE A 39 27.88 -25.98 16.40
CA PHE A 39 27.01 -26.95 17.05
C PHE A 39 25.54 -26.73 16.66
N LEU A 40 24.85 -27.83 16.35
CA LEU A 40 23.43 -27.80 16.06
C LEU A 40 22.62 -27.49 17.35
N PRO A 41 21.59 -26.63 17.31
CA PRO A 41 20.71 -26.38 18.45
C PRO A 41 20.08 -27.66 19.00
N GLN A 42 19.94 -27.78 20.34
CA GLN A 42 19.44 -28.98 20.98
C GLN A 42 18.04 -29.42 20.52
N HIS A 43 17.15 -28.49 20.23
CA HIS A 43 15.79 -28.79 19.73
C HIS A 43 15.80 -29.42 18.33
N LEU A 44 16.75 -29.09 17.45
CA LEU A 44 16.95 -29.73 16.15
C LEU A 44 17.72 -31.05 16.25
N SER A 45 18.49 -31.23 17.33
CA SER A 45 19.23 -32.45 17.59
C SER A 45 18.36 -33.62 18.10
N GLN A 46 17.07 -33.40 18.36
CA GLN A 46 16.14 -34.45 18.80
C GLN A 46 15.30 -35.04 17.65
N ASP A 47 15.17 -34.31 16.52
CA ASP A 47 14.41 -34.77 15.35
C ASP A 47 15.31 -35.50 14.33
N ASP A 48 15.03 -36.77 14.07
CA ASP A 48 15.82 -37.60 13.18
C ASP A 48 15.72 -37.19 11.69
N GLU A 49 14.63 -36.56 11.29
CA GLU A 49 14.46 -36.04 9.92
C GLU A 49 15.30 -34.78 9.70
N SER A 50 15.29 -33.87 10.65
CA SER A 50 16.15 -32.67 10.67
C SER A 50 17.63 -33.02 10.68
N LYS A 51 18.04 -34.04 11.45
CA LYS A 51 19.43 -34.56 11.42
C LYS A 51 19.85 -35.09 10.05
N LYS A 52 18.99 -35.91 9.42
CA LYS A 52 19.30 -36.48 8.10
C LYS A 52 19.44 -35.38 7.03
N ARG A 53 18.58 -34.38 7.05
CA ARG A 53 18.67 -33.23 6.15
C ARG A 53 19.93 -32.42 6.38
N PHE A 54 20.26 -32.10 7.65
CA PHE A 54 21.48 -31.39 8.02
C PHE A 54 22.75 -32.10 7.49
N ILE A 55 22.86 -33.40 7.69
CA ILE A 55 23.98 -34.20 7.16
C ILE A 55 23.99 -34.14 5.64
N HIS A 56 22.86 -34.24 4.99
CA HIS A 56 22.75 -34.22 3.54
C HIS A 56 23.24 -32.89 2.94
N GLU A 57 22.81 -31.76 3.52
CA GLU A 57 23.19 -30.43 3.06
C GLU A 57 24.63 -30.09 3.39
N ALA A 58 25.12 -30.47 4.59
CA ALA A 58 26.52 -30.29 4.91
C ALA A 58 27.44 -31.17 4.01
N LYS A 59 27.00 -32.37 3.61
CA LYS A 59 27.71 -33.19 2.60
C LYS A 59 27.71 -32.54 1.21
N ALA A 60 26.59 -31.95 0.79
CA ALA A 60 26.53 -31.23 -0.48
C ALA A 60 27.47 -30.02 -0.46
N ALA A 61 27.43 -29.21 0.59
CA ALA A 61 28.30 -28.05 0.76
C ALA A 61 29.79 -28.42 0.87
N SER A 62 30.15 -29.59 1.47
CA SER A 62 31.52 -30.07 1.55
C SER A 62 32.14 -30.45 0.20
N ALA A 63 31.34 -30.63 -0.85
CA ALA A 63 31.81 -30.87 -2.22
C ALA A 63 32.17 -29.56 -2.96
N LEU A 64 31.95 -28.39 -2.34
CA LEU A 64 32.32 -27.09 -2.90
C LEU A 64 33.79 -26.77 -2.54
N ASP A 65 34.62 -26.61 -3.56
CA ASP A 65 36.00 -26.17 -3.41
C ASP A 65 36.20 -24.89 -4.24
N HIS A 66 36.22 -23.76 -3.55
CA HIS A 66 36.37 -22.45 -4.17
C HIS A 66 36.95 -21.43 -3.16
N PRO A 67 37.84 -20.51 -3.58
CA PRO A 67 38.44 -19.53 -2.65
C PRO A 67 37.42 -18.64 -1.91
N ASN A 68 36.25 -18.40 -2.47
CA ASN A 68 35.22 -17.57 -1.88
C ASN A 68 34.15 -18.39 -1.14
N ILE A 69 34.35 -19.68 -0.91
CA ILE A 69 33.43 -20.53 -0.14
C ILE A 69 34.17 -21.06 1.10
N CYS A 70 33.54 -21.07 2.25
CA CYS A 70 34.08 -21.66 3.47
C CYS A 70 34.16 -23.19 3.34
N THR A 71 35.34 -23.75 3.56
CA THR A 71 35.58 -25.20 3.42
C THR A 71 35.02 -25.93 4.66
N ILE A 72 34.21 -26.97 4.45
CA ILE A 72 33.77 -27.90 5.48
C ILE A 72 34.74 -29.05 5.55
N TYR A 73 35.31 -29.29 6.74
CA TYR A 73 36.32 -30.35 6.95
C TYR A 73 35.69 -31.66 7.45
N GLU A 74 34.76 -31.58 8.40
CA GLU A 74 34.23 -32.78 9.05
C GLU A 74 32.79 -32.50 9.60
N ILE A 75 31.97 -33.56 9.64
CA ILE A 75 30.71 -33.60 10.35
C ILE A 75 30.88 -34.62 11.47
N GLY A 76 30.86 -34.14 12.72
CA GLY A 76 31.09 -34.96 13.90
C GLY A 76 29.87 -35.07 14.81
N LYS A 77 29.93 -36.05 15.73
CA LYS A 77 28.93 -36.21 16.80
C LYS A 77 29.65 -36.47 18.13
N THR A 78 29.24 -35.75 19.19
CA THR A 78 29.77 -35.95 20.52
C THR A 78 28.64 -35.74 21.56
N ASP A 79 28.57 -36.57 22.59
CA ASP A 79 27.58 -36.48 23.67
C ASP A 79 26.11 -36.30 23.19
N GLY A 80 25.78 -36.84 22.01
CA GLY A 80 24.45 -36.71 21.41
C GLY A 80 24.25 -35.45 20.58
N GLU A 81 25.15 -34.49 20.64
CA GLU A 81 25.13 -33.26 19.86
C GLU A 81 25.93 -33.41 18.54
N MET A 82 25.41 -32.84 17.47
CA MET A 82 26.11 -32.81 16.18
C MET A 82 26.80 -31.46 15.99
N PHE A 83 27.98 -31.52 15.34
CA PHE A 83 28.74 -30.33 14.96
C PHE A 83 29.32 -30.45 13.56
N ILE A 84 29.63 -29.31 12.96
CA ILE A 84 30.40 -29.17 11.73
C ILE A 84 31.73 -28.52 12.10
N ALA A 85 32.86 -29.13 11.66
CA ALA A 85 34.15 -28.51 11.67
C ALA A 85 34.42 -27.89 10.30
N MET A 86 34.71 -26.60 10.27
CA MET A 86 34.93 -25.84 9.04
C MET A 86 36.13 -24.90 9.18
N GLU A 87 36.52 -24.31 8.07
CA GLU A 87 37.59 -23.31 7.99
C GLU A 87 37.34 -22.18 9.00
N TYR A 88 38.35 -21.92 9.84
CA TYR A 88 38.35 -20.69 10.63
C TYR A 88 38.84 -19.54 9.74
N ILE A 89 38.02 -18.55 9.57
CA ILE A 89 38.28 -17.37 8.72
C ILE A 89 38.63 -16.22 9.63
N ASP A 90 39.85 -15.69 9.49
CA ASP A 90 40.29 -14.50 10.18
C ASP A 90 39.86 -13.28 9.35
N GLY A 91 38.82 -12.57 9.81
CA GLY A 91 38.22 -11.51 9.05
C GLY A 91 37.00 -10.92 9.78
N GLU A 92 36.33 -9.97 9.15
CA GLU A 92 35.19 -9.26 9.67
C GLU A 92 33.91 -9.61 8.88
N LEU A 93 32.77 -9.66 9.56
CA LEU A 93 31.47 -9.85 8.91
C LEU A 93 31.14 -8.63 8.05
N LEU A 94 30.64 -8.83 6.85
CA LEU A 94 30.18 -7.76 5.96
C LEU A 94 29.09 -6.90 6.61
N GLN A 95 28.27 -7.49 7.49
CA GLN A 95 27.29 -6.77 8.29
C GLN A 95 27.94 -5.67 9.15
N ALA A 96 28.99 -6.00 9.89
CA ALA A 96 29.70 -5.04 10.73
C ALA A 96 30.40 -3.93 9.91
N ILE A 97 30.80 -4.24 8.67
CA ILE A 97 31.36 -3.25 7.75
C ILE A 97 30.28 -2.28 7.28
N ILE A 98 29.10 -2.78 6.89
CA ILE A 98 27.96 -1.96 6.43
C ILE A 98 27.38 -1.10 7.57
N GLU A 99 27.36 -1.58 8.80
CA GLU A 99 26.89 -0.83 9.98
C GLU A 99 27.74 0.46 10.25
N ARG A 100 28.97 0.51 9.73
CA ARG A 100 29.82 1.72 9.79
C ARG A 100 29.51 2.73 8.70
N GLY A 101 28.65 2.39 7.75
CA GLY A 101 28.21 3.22 6.63
C GLY A 101 28.38 2.56 5.26
N PRO A 102 27.83 3.20 4.21
CA PRO A 102 27.88 2.66 2.85
C PRO A 102 29.31 2.55 2.33
N LEU A 103 29.62 1.44 1.66
CA LEU A 103 30.94 1.14 1.12
C LEU A 103 31.25 2.02 -0.12
N PRO A 104 32.53 2.31 -0.40
CA PRO A 104 32.95 2.82 -1.70
C PRO A 104 32.47 1.90 -2.84
N ILE A 105 32.01 2.49 -3.95
CA ILE A 105 31.41 1.73 -5.06
C ILE A 105 32.39 0.69 -5.63
N ASP A 106 33.67 1.05 -5.81
CA ASP A 106 34.70 0.14 -6.33
C ASP A 106 34.94 -1.05 -5.37
N GLU A 107 34.83 -0.82 -4.06
CA GLU A 107 34.94 -1.86 -3.03
C GLU A 107 33.71 -2.78 -3.04
N ALA A 108 32.51 -2.19 -3.06
CA ALA A 108 31.28 -2.96 -3.18
C ALA A 108 31.26 -3.83 -4.44
N LEU A 109 31.70 -3.29 -5.60
CA LEU A 109 31.83 -4.05 -6.85
C LEU A 109 32.86 -5.18 -6.74
N THR A 110 33.91 -5.01 -5.96
CA THR A 110 34.93 -6.05 -5.74
C THR A 110 34.36 -7.19 -4.89
N ILE A 111 33.61 -6.84 -3.84
CA ILE A 111 32.98 -7.81 -2.94
C ILE A 111 31.89 -8.59 -3.68
N VAL A 112 30.98 -7.91 -4.37
CA VAL A 112 29.87 -8.57 -5.07
C VAL A 112 30.36 -9.52 -6.16
N HIS A 113 31.45 -9.15 -6.86
CA HIS A 113 32.04 -10.01 -7.85
C HIS A 113 32.54 -11.35 -7.25
N GLN A 114 33.23 -11.30 -6.11
CA GLN A 114 33.73 -12.49 -5.42
C GLN A 114 32.56 -13.34 -4.85
N ILE A 115 31.48 -12.72 -4.34
CA ILE A 115 30.30 -13.45 -3.90
C ILE A 115 29.65 -14.16 -5.09
N ALA A 116 29.48 -13.45 -6.22
CA ALA A 116 28.87 -14.03 -7.41
C ALA A 116 29.67 -15.20 -7.98
N GLU A 117 31.02 -15.13 -8.01
CA GLU A 117 31.87 -16.23 -8.42
C GLU A 117 31.70 -17.46 -7.52
N GLY A 118 31.67 -17.29 -6.20
CA GLY A 118 31.43 -18.39 -5.26
C GLY A 118 30.05 -19.04 -5.45
N LEU A 119 28.99 -18.22 -5.56
CA LEU A 119 27.62 -18.71 -5.79
C LEU A 119 27.46 -19.40 -7.15
N GLN A 120 28.15 -18.92 -8.20
CA GLN A 120 28.13 -19.54 -9.52
C GLN A 120 28.60 -21.00 -9.47
N ILE A 121 29.75 -21.27 -8.81
CA ILE A 121 30.25 -22.62 -8.64
C ILE A 121 29.29 -23.53 -7.87
N ALA A 122 28.59 -22.97 -6.87
CA ALA A 122 27.58 -23.74 -6.16
C ALA A 122 26.38 -24.07 -7.07
N HIS A 123 25.89 -23.09 -7.86
CA HIS A 123 24.77 -23.29 -8.79
C HIS A 123 25.10 -24.30 -9.91
N GLU A 124 26.30 -24.33 -10.43
CA GLU A 124 26.76 -25.36 -11.39
C GLU A 124 26.63 -26.79 -10.83
N LYS A 125 26.86 -26.94 -9.51
CA LYS A 125 26.65 -28.19 -8.78
C LYS A 125 25.21 -28.37 -8.27
N LYS A 126 24.27 -27.50 -8.67
CA LYS A 126 22.84 -27.49 -8.27
C LYS A 126 22.64 -27.29 -6.76
N ILE A 127 23.60 -26.62 -6.11
CA ILE A 127 23.53 -26.25 -4.71
C ILE A 127 23.10 -24.77 -4.64
N ILE A 128 22.01 -24.50 -3.91
CA ILE A 128 21.43 -23.17 -3.71
C ILE A 128 21.69 -22.77 -2.26
N HIS A 129 22.19 -21.56 -2.04
CA HIS A 129 22.53 -21.10 -0.69
C HIS A 129 21.29 -20.79 0.15
N ARG A 130 20.28 -20.10 -0.41
CA ARG A 130 18.97 -19.77 0.17
C ARG A 130 18.95 -18.79 1.36
N ASP A 131 20.11 -18.38 1.87
CA ASP A 131 20.25 -17.46 3.02
C ASP A 131 21.46 -16.53 2.84
N ILE A 132 21.62 -15.95 1.64
CA ILE A 132 22.64 -14.93 1.38
C ILE A 132 22.24 -13.65 2.09
N LYS A 133 23.12 -13.17 2.98
CA LYS A 133 22.99 -11.93 3.74
C LYS A 133 24.36 -11.49 4.28
N PRO A 134 24.56 -10.22 4.68
CA PRO A 134 25.84 -9.72 5.18
C PRO A 134 26.41 -10.49 6.38
N ALA A 135 25.52 -11.04 7.24
CA ALA A 135 25.93 -11.88 8.38
C ALA A 135 26.56 -13.25 7.98
N ASN A 136 26.34 -13.69 6.74
CA ASN A 136 26.88 -14.94 6.21
C ASN A 136 28.07 -14.72 5.23
N ILE A 137 28.67 -13.52 5.26
CA ILE A 137 29.78 -13.13 4.40
C ILE A 137 30.89 -12.55 5.30
N ILE A 138 32.08 -13.15 5.22
CA ILE A 138 33.28 -12.69 5.95
C ILE A 138 34.27 -12.11 4.96
N ILE A 139 34.84 -10.96 5.29
CA ILE A 139 35.89 -10.31 4.50
C ILE A 139 37.19 -10.38 5.31
N THR A 140 38.21 -11.05 4.75
CA THR A 140 39.51 -11.14 5.38
C THR A 140 40.30 -9.82 5.28
N ASP A 141 41.31 -9.60 6.12
CA ASP A 141 42.20 -8.42 6.08
C ASP A 141 42.84 -8.19 4.69
N LYS A 142 42.94 -9.25 3.86
CA LYS A 142 43.45 -9.17 2.49
C LYS A 142 42.38 -8.83 1.44
N GLY A 143 41.11 -8.57 1.85
CA GLY A 143 40.00 -8.27 0.96
C GLY A 143 39.41 -9.51 0.24
N HIS A 144 39.72 -10.74 0.71
CA HIS A 144 39.09 -11.95 0.18
C HIS A 144 37.76 -12.19 0.85
N VAL A 145 36.73 -12.45 0.04
CA VAL A 145 35.39 -12.77 0.50
C VAL A 145 35.28 -14.27 0.77
N LYS A 146 34.63 -14.64 1.85
CA LYS A 146 34.26 -16.00 2.20
C LYS A 146 32.76 -16.10 2.52
N ILE A 147 32.03 -16.90 1.76
CA ILE A 147 30.64 -17.22 1.99
C ILE A 147 30.58 -18.38 2.99
N VAL A 148 29.82 -18.19 4.07
CA VAL A 148 29.63 -19.20 5.12
C VAL A 148 28.17 -19.66 5.18
N ASP A 149 27.90 -20.80 5.81
CA ASP A 149 26.57 -21.30 6.14
C ASP A 149 25.66 -21.65 4.95
N PHE A 150 26.19 -22.34 3.93
CA PHE A 150 25.39 -22.87 2.82
C PHE A 150 24.22 -23.74 3.31
N GLY A 151 23.00 -23.30 3.06
CA GLY A 151 21.74 -24.09 3.15
C GLY A 151 21.34 -24.66 4.51
N LEU A 152 22.20 -24.54 5.55
CA LEU A 152 22.02 -25.18 6.86
C LEU A 152 20.80 -24.65 7.66
N ALA A 153 20.16 -23.58 7.24
CA ALA A 153 19.19 -22.82 8.01
C ALA A 153 17.72 -23.16 7.78
N LYS A 154 17.33 -23.74 6.63
CA LYS A 154 15.91 -24.00 6.30
C LYS A 154 15.48 -25.46 6.46
N LEU A 155 16.04 -26.13 7.46
CA LEU A 155 15.71 -27.53 7.81
C LEU A 155 14.47 -27.68 8.69
N ALA A 156 14.03 -26.63 9.35
CA ALA A 156 12.74 -26.60 10.03
C ALA A 156 11.65 -26.36 8.97
N GLY A 157 11.03 -27.43 8.49
CA GLY A 157 9.93 -27.36 7.53
C GLY A 157 8.83 -26.43 8.00
N HIS A 158 8.08 -25.89 7.05
CA HIS A 158 6.77 -25.15 7.08
C HIS A 158 6.19 -24.57 8.40
N THR A 159 6.84 -24.72 9.57
CA THR A 159 6.31 -24.41 10.90
C THR A 159 7.07 -23.32 11.67
N MET A 160 8.00 -22.59 11.05
CA MET A 160 8.76 -21.51 11.71
C MET A 160 8.30 -20.09 11.37
N LEU A 161 7.19 -19.93 10.69
CA LEU A 161 6.54 -18.61 10.47
C LEU A 161 5.73 -18.12 11.70
N THR A 162 5.65 -18.90 12.80
CA THR A 162 4.77 -18.61 13.93
C THR A 162 5.36 -18.85 15.30
N LYS A 163 6.67 -18.87 15.50
CA LYS A 163 7.25 -18.89 16.86
C LYS A 163 8.09 -17.64 17.13
N GLU A 164 7.69 -16.93 18.19
CA GLU A 164 8.42 -15.84 18.83
C GLU A 164 9.93 -16.14 18.89
N GLY A 165 10.75 -15.36 18.17
CA GLY A 165 12.21 -15.47 18.22
C GLY A 165 12.97 -15.36 16.89
N THR A 166 12.31 -15.18 15.75
CA THR A 166 13.02 -14.82 14.51
C THR A 166 13.41 -13.34 14.57
N THR A 167 14.70 -13.06 14.54
CA THR A 167 15.21 -11.68 14.55
C THR A 167 14.76 -10.97 13.26
N LEU A 168 14.18 -9.81 13.39
CA LEU A 168 13.63 -8.93 12.33
C LEU A 168 14.54 -8.81 11.08
N GLY A 169 15.87 -8.96 11.22
CA GLY A 169 16.86 -8.79 10.16
C GLY A 169 16.99 -9.94 9.14
N THR A 170 16.40 -11.12 9.36
CA THR A 170 16.58 -12.27 8.43
C THR A 170 15.55 -12.25 7.30
N ALA A 171 14.37 -11.69 7.50
CA ALA A 171 13.30 -11.64 6.50
C ALA A 171 13.65 -10.71 5.32
N SER A 172 14.41 -9.64 5.55
CA SER A 172 14.72 -8.60 4.56
C SER A 172 15.48 -9.07 3.31
N TYR A 173 16.15 -10.22 3.38
CA TYR A 173 16.90 -10.79 2.24
C TYR A 173 16.14 -11.90 1.52
N MET A 174 14.95 -12.29 2.00
CA MET A 174 14.14 -13.33 1.36
C MET A 174 13.63 -12.88 0.00
N SER A 175 13.60 -13.80 -0.96
CA SER A 175 12.95 -13.54 -2.24
C SER A 175 11.42 -13.65 -2.15
N PRO A 176 10.65 -13.04 -3.06
CA PRO A 176 9.19 -13.16 -3.10
C PRO A 176 8.69 -14.60 -3.07
N GLU A 177 9.35 -15.51 -3.80
CA GLU A 177 9.01 -16.94 -3.80
C GLU A 177 9.33 -17.63 -2.46
N GLN A 178 10.31 -17.13 -1.70
CA GLN A 178 10.60 -17.63 -0.37
C GLN A 178 9.54 -17.16 0.66
N THR A 179 9.11 -15.90 0.58
CA THR A 179 8.07 -15.36 1.47
C THR A 179 6.73 -16.06 1.25
N GLN A 180 6.44 -16.51 0.02
CA GLN A 180 5.22 -17.25 -0.33
C GLN A 180 5.32 -18.75 -0.03
N GLY A 181 6.47 -19.27 0.41
CA GLY A 181 6.68 -20.70 0.59
C GLY A 181 6.66 -21.51 -0.73
N ALA A 182 6.84 -20.83 -1.87
CA ALA A 182 6.84 -21.46 -3.18
C ALA A 182 8.13 -22.23 -3.44
N LYS A 183 8.19 -23.01 -4.54
CA LYS A 183 9.39 -23.74 -4.93
C LYS A 183 10.49 -22.76 -5.35
N VAL A 184 11.60 -22.75 -4.65
CA VAL A 184 12.76 -21.89 -4.89
C VAL A 184 13.79 -22.57 -5.79
N ASP A 185 14.46 -21.77 -6.63
CA ASP A 185 15.62 -22.18 -7.43
C ASP A 185 16.81 -21.22 -7.23
N HIS A 186 17.87 -21.36 -8.02
CA HIS A 186 19.11 -20.58 -7.89
C HIS A 186 18.90 -19.05 -8.05
N ARG A 187 17.80 -18.60 -8.65
CA ARG A 187 17.48 -17.17 -8.81
C ARG A 187 17.10 -16.49 -7.49
N THR A 188 16.82 -17.27 -6.47
CA THR A 188 16.63 -16.76 -5.10
C THR A 188 17.93 -16.17 -4.52
N ASP A 189 19.10 -16.80 -4.84
CA ASP A 189 20.41 -16.27 -4.41
C ASP A 189 20.77 -15.01 -5.21
N ILE A 190 20.34 -14.90 -6.46
CA ILE A 190 20.51 -13.69 -7.29
C ILE A 190 19.73 -12.52 -6.71
N TRP A 191 18.50 -12.75 -6.25
CA TRP A 191 17.71 -11.76 -5.53
C TRP A 191 18.43 -11.31 -4.25
N ALA A 192 18.80 -12.26 -3.40
CA ALA A 192 19.46 -11.96 -2.13
C ALA A 192 20.80 -11.20 -2.34
N LEU A 193 21.56 -11.54 -3.39
CA LEU A 193 22.76 -10.80 -3.78
C LEU A 193 22.41 -9.37 -4.21
N GLY A 194 21.31 -9.17 -4.94
CA GLY A 194 20.78 -7.83 -5.27
C GLY A 194 20.49 -6.99 -4.05
N VAL A 195 19.87 -7.58 -3.00
CA VAL A 195 19.63 -6.92 -1.71
C VAL A 195 20.94 -6.54 -1.03
N VAL A 196 21.93 -7.44 -1.00
CA VAL A 196 23.23 -7.17 -0.40
C VAL A 196 23.98 -6.05 -1.13
N VAL A 197 23.94 -6.02 -2.46
CA VAL A 197 24.55 -4.92 -3.25
C VAL A 197 23.89 -3.60 -2.94
N TYR A 198 22.57 -3.58 -2.90
CA TYR A 198 21.81 -2.38 -2.56
C TYR A 198 22.23 -1.84 -1.18
N GLU A 199 22.27 -2.71 -0.18
CA GLU A 199 22.63 -2.34 1.19
C GLU A 199 24.11 -1.90 1.31
N MET A 200 25.05 -2.59 0.66
CA MET A 200 26.45 -2.14 0.62
C MET A 200 26.62 -0.74 0.05
N VAL A 201 25.86 -0.41 -0.99
CA VAL A 201 26.00 0.87 -1.70
C VAL A 201 25.25 1.99 -0.99
N THR A 202 24.08 1.73 -0.43
CA THR A 202 23.22 2.76 0.16
C THR A 202 23.34 2.86 1.68
N GLY A 203 23.80 1.80 2.35
CA GLY A 203 23.73 1.67 3.82
C GLY A 203 22.34 1.38 4.34
N LYS A 204 21.37 1.06 3.45
CA LYS A 204 19.96 0.78 3.79
C LYS A 204 19.50 -0.50 3.12
N GLN A 205 18.51 -1.16 3.70
CA GLN A 205 17.84 -2.29 3.06
C GLN A 205 16.84 -1.79 2.00
N PRO A 206 16.65 -2.52 0.88
CA PRO A 206 15.72 -2.10 -0.18
C PRO A 206 14.24 -2.27 0.22
N PHE A 207 13.96 -3.13 1.20
CA PHE A 207 12.62 -3.43 1.70
C PHE A 207 12.63 -3.33 3.22
N GLU A 208 11.91 -2.38 3.77
CA GLU A 208 11.85 -2.09 5.19
C GLU A 208 10.40 -2.21 5.69
N GLY A 209 10.24 -2.50 7.00
CA GLY A 209 8.94 -2.55 7.65
C GLY A 209 9.11 -2.61 9.17
N GLY A 210 8.17 -2.07 9.92
CA GLY A 210 8.20 -2.05 11.39
C GLY A 210 8.07 -3.43 12.04
N TYR A 211 7.64 -4.45 11.29
CA TYR A 211 7.48 -5.84 11.73
C TYR A 211 7.64 -6.80 10.52
N GLU A 212 7.85 -8.07 10.80
CA GLU A 212 8.24 -9.07 9.79
C GLU A 212 7.26 -9.19 8.62
N GLN A 213 5.94 -9.16 8.88
CA GLN A 213 4.91 -9.24 7.85
C GLN A 213 4.91 -8.00 6.94
N ALA A 214 5.25 -6.81 7.46
CA ALA A 214 5.38 -5.60 6.67
C ALA A 214 6.59 -5.67 5.73
N VAL A 215 7.72 -6.22 6.20
CA VAL A 215 8.89 -6.48 5.36
C VAL A 215 8.55 -7.49 4.26
N MET A 216 7.85 -8.58 4.60
CA MET A 216 7.40 -9.58 3.62
C MET A 216 6.45 -8.98 2.57
N TYR A 217 5.54 -8.10 3.00
CA TYR A 217 4.64 -7.38 2.08
C TYR A 217 5.43 -6.49 1.12
N SER A 218 6.38 -5.70 1.65
CA SER A 218 7.26 -4.85 0.84
C SER A 218 8.07 -5.67 -0.19
N ILE A 219 8.62 -6.81 0.23
CA ILE A 219 9.32 -7.75 -0.67
C ILE A 219 8.43 -8.23 -1.81
N MET A 220 7.15 -8.47 -1.56
CA MET A 220 6.23 -9.00 -2.57
C MET A 220 5.67 -7.93 -3.51
N ASN A 221 5.42 -6.72 -3.00
CA ASN A 221 4.56 -5.75 -3.67
C ASN A 221 5.22 -4.41 -4.00
N GLU A 222 6.36 -4.05 -3.37
CA GLU A 222 6.98 -2.75 -3.52
C GLU A 222 8.30 -2.84 -4.30
N ASP A 223 8.54 -1.89 -5.21
CA ASP A 223 9.84 -1.74 -5.85
C ASP A 223 10.81 -0.99 -4.90
N PRO A 224 12.11 -1.36 -4.89
CA PRO A 224 13.08 -0.67 -4.05
C PRO A 224 13.32 0.76 -4.55
N GLU A 225 13.63 1.68 -3.64
CA GLU A 225 14.02 3.03 -4.00
C GLU A 225 15.27 2.99 -4.90
N PRO A 226 15.35 3.75 -6.01
CA PRO A 226 16.52 3.77 -6.87
C PRO A 226 17.81 4.14 -6.11
N ILE A 227 18.88 3.36 -6.30
CA ILE A 227 20.17 3.59 -5.62
C ILE A 227 20.73 4.98 -5.96
N THR A 228 20.54 5.43 -7.21
CA THR A 228 20.98 6.76 -7.68
C THR A 228 20.22 7.89 -7.01
N GLY A 229 19.02 7.65 -6.51
CA GLY A 229 18.24 8.58 -5.69
C GLY A 229 18.77 8.70 -4.26
N LEU A 230 19.33 7.61 -3.72
CA LEU A 230 19.86 7.56 -2.35
C LEU A 230 21.32 8.01 -2.26
N ARG A 231 22.10 7.78 -3.31
CA ARG A 231 23.53 8.07 -3.31
C ARG A 231 24.01 8.65 -4.63
N THR A 232 24.62 9.85 -4.56
CA THR A 232 25.20 10.51 -5.73
C THR A 232 26.48 9.79 -6.19
N GLY A 233 26.70 9.78 -7.52
CA GLY A 233 27.91 9.19 -8.11
C GLY A 233 27.85 7.68 -8.33
N VAL A 234 26.68 7.06 -8.11
CA VAL A 234 26.44 5.65 -8.49
C VAL A 234 26.27 5.58 -10.01
N PRO A 235 27.00 4.66 -10.71
CA PRO A 235 26.78 4.44 -12.13
C PRO A 235 25.37 3.95 -12.42
N MET A 236 24.71 4.49 -13.46
CA MET A 236 23.38 4.04 -13.89
C MET A 236 23.33 2.54 -14.22
N GLU A 237 24.45 2.01 -14.72
CA GLU A 237 24.58 0.58 -15.00
C GLU A 237 24.51 -0.28 -13.73
N LEU A 238 25.06 0.19 -12.59
CA LEU A 238 24.94 -0.52 -11.32
C LEU A 238 23.50 -0.53 -10.81
N GLU A 239 22.79 0.57 -10.95
CA GLU A 239 21.37 0.63 -10.65
C GLU A 239 20.57 -0.34 -11.51
N ARG A 240 20.84 -0.38 -12.83
CA ARG A 240 20.17 -1.32 -13.75
C ARG A 240 20.41 -2.79 -13.32
N ILE A 241 21.63 -3.12 -12.90
CA ILE A 241 21.97 -4.47 -12.43
C ILE A 241 21.16 -4.83 -11.20
N VAL A 242 21.11 -3.94 -10.20
CA VAL A 242 20.38 -4.19 -8.96
C VAL A 242 18.86 -4.24 -9.22
N SER A 243 18.32 -3.32 -10.00
CA SER A 243 16.90 -3.32 -10.37
C SER A 243 16.49 -4.60 -11.11
N LYS A 244 17.36 -5.14 -11.99
CA LYS A 244 17.12 -6.43 -12.67
C LYS A 244 17.17 -7.60 -11.70
N ALA A 245 18.13 -7.62 -10.76
CA ALA A 245 18.24 -8.67 -9.75
C ALA A 245 17.02 -8.69 -8.80
N LEU A 246 16.42 -7.51 -8.51
CA LEU A 246 15.29 -7.33 -7.60
C LEU A 246 13.91 -7.34 -8.28
N LYS A 247 13.81 -7.87 -9.51
CA LYS A 247 12.49 -8.09 -10.14
C LYS A 247 11.68 -9.13 -9.36
N LYS A 248 10.40 -8.86 -9.12
CA LYS A 248 9.52 -9.73 -8.32
C LYS A 248 9.35 -11.10 -8.99
N ASN A 249 9.13 -11.11 -10.30
CA ASN A 249 9.01 -12.33 -11.08
C ASN A 249 10.42 -12.93 -11.36
N PRO A 250 10.72 -14.17 -10.93
CA PRO A 250 12.03 -14.79 -11.18
C PRO A 250 12.42 -14.88 -12.67
N SER A 251 11.46 -14.93 -13.60
CA SER A 251 11.75 -14.98 -15.04
C SER A 251 12.26 -13.66 -15.61
N GLU A 252 12.09 -12.54 -14.91
CA GLU A 252 12.54 -11.21 -15.30
C GLU A 252 13.91 -10.84 -14.69
N ARG A 253 14.40 -11.66 -13.74
CA ARG A 253 15.74 -11.52 -13.15
C ARG A 253 16.82 -12.02 -14.09
N TYR A 254 18.06 -11.92 -13.65
CA TYR A 254 19.15 -12.68 -14.25
C TYR A 254 18.84 -14.18 -14.18
N GLN A 255 19.05 -14.91 -15.29
CA GLN A 255 18.77 -16.34 -15.33
C GLN A 255 19.99 -17.16 -14.87
N SER A 256 21.17 -16.55 -14.79
CA SER A 256 22.39 -17.12 -14.19
C SER A 256 23.24 -16.01 -13.60
N LEU A 257 24.16 -16.38 -12.71
CA LEU A 257 25.19 -15.45 -12.21
C LEU A 257 26.21 -15.08 -13.26
N ASP A 258 26.41 -15.91 -14.30
CA ASP A 258 27.25 -15.56 -15.45
C ASP A 258 26.77 -14.28 -16.14
N GLU A 259 25.46 -14.17 -16.38
CA GLU A 259 24.88 -12.96 -16.97
C GLU A 259 25.11 -11.72 -16.07
N MET A 260 24.93 -11.86 -14.76
CA MET A 260 25.16 -10.78 -13.81
C MET A 260 26.62 -10.37 -13.71
N LEU A 261 27.55 -11.35 -13.75
CA LEU A 261 28.98 -11.12 -13.74
C LEU A 261 29.47 -10.37 -14.98
N VAL A 262 28.90 -10.63 -16.15
CA VAL A 262 29.20 -9.89 -17.38
C VAL A 262 28.86 -8.42 -17.23
N ASP A 263 27.66 -8.13 -16.75
CA ASP A 263 27.20 -6.74 -16.53
C ASP A 263 28.03 -6.04 -15.42
N LEU A 264 28.36 -6.71 -14.32
CA LEU A 264 29.21 -6.16 -13.25
C LEU A 264 30.64 -5.84 -13.75
N LYS A 265 31.21 -6.65 -14.65
CA LYS A 265 32.50 -6.37 -15.26
C LYS A 265 32.44 -5.15 -16.17
N ALA A 266 31.33 -4.92 -16.88
CA ALA A 266 31.14 -3.75 -17.73
C ALA A 266 31.15 -2.45 -16.93
N VAL A 267 30.49 -2.41 -15.76
CA VAL A 267 30.52 -1.25 -14.85
C VAL A 267 31.96 -0.88 -14.43
N ARG A 268 32.82 -1.87 -14.27
CA ARG A 268 34.20 -1.69 -13.82
C ARG A 268 35.14 -1.27 -14.98
N ALA A 269 34.75 -1.51 -16.24
CA ALA A 269 35.56 -1.27 -17.41
C ALA A 269 35.39 0.14 -18.02
N GLU A 270 34.39 0.93 -17.57
CA GLU A 270 34.24 2.30 -18.06
C GLU A 270 35.38 3.21 -17.54
N PRO A 271 36.16 3.81 -18.45
CA PRO A 271 37.20 4.75 -18.04
C PRO A 271 36.55 6.00 -17.48
N LYS A 272 37.13 6.60 -16.43
CA LYS A 272 36.87 7.94 -15.91
C LYS A 272 37.07 9.01 -17.01
N ALA A 273 36.17 9.06 -18.00
CA ALA A 273 36.18 10.05 -19.09
C ALA A 273 35.16 11.13 -18.80
N GLY A 274 35.58 12.16 -18.06
CA GLY A 274 34.69 13.27 -17.78
C GLY A 274 35.34 14.47 -17.11
N ARG A 275 36.54 14.88 -17.52
CA ARG A 275 37.00 16.28 -17.37
C ARG A 275 38.06 16.54 -18.42
N ASP A 276 37.79 17.57 -19.23
CA ASP A 276 38.59 18.21 -20.26
C ASP A 276 38.24 17.81 -21.71
N ARG A 277 37.16 18.41 -22.20
CA ARG A 277 37.08 18.77 -23.61
C ARG A 277 37.03 20.28 -23.74
N ALA A 278 38.19 20.84 -23.90
CA ALA A 278 38.39 22.21 -24.36
C ALA A 278 37.78 22.40 -25.75
N LEU A 279 37.09 23.51 -25.89
CA LEU A 279 36.53 24.02 -27.16
C LEU A 279 37.61 24.15 -28.21
N SER A 280 37.57 23.34 -29.28
CA SER A 280 38.29 23.60 -30.52
C SER A 280 37.40 24.43 -31.44
N LYS A 281 37.93 25.62 -31.82
CA LYS A 281 37.31 26.57 -32.76
C LYS A 281 37.23 25.97 -34.16
N PRO A 282 36.13 26.17 -34.93
CA PRO A 282 36.08 25.80 -36.34
C PRO A 282 36.72 26.87 -37.21
N THR A 283 37.60 26.41 -38.08
CA THR A 283 38.21 27.24 -39.16
C THR A 283 37.21 27.58 -40.24
N LYS A 284 37.27 28.83 -40.69
CA LYS A 284 36.47 29.47 -41.73
C LYS A 284 36.75 28.87 -43.12
N LYS A 285 35.74 28.60 -43.93
CA LYS A 285 35.62 28.93 -45.35
C LYS A 285 34.16 28.93 -45.78
N ALA A 286 33.58 30.11 -45.99
CA ALA A 286 32.44 30.41 -46.85
C ALA A 286 32.99 30.92 -48.19
N PRO A 287 32.22 31.14 -49.24
CA PRO A 287 30.90 31.80 -49.28
C PRO A 287 29.98 31.41 -50.46
N LEU A 288 28.83 32.04 -50.54
CA LEU A 288 28.04 32.35 -51.73
C LEU A 288 26.72 31.59 -51.98
N ILE A 289 26.04 31.07 -50.94
CA ILE A 289 24.64 30.65 -51.10
C ILE A 289 23.72 31.29 -50.02
N VAL A 290 24.21 32.25 -49.26
CA VAL A 290 23.51 32.79 -48.07
C VAL A 290 22.50 33.89 -48.41
N GLY A 291 22.57 34.50 -49.61
CA GLY A 291 21.68 35.62 -49.95
C GLY A 291 20.22 35.23 -50.27
N LEU A 292 20.00 34.05 -50.81
CA LEU A 292 18.64 33.61 -51.19
C LEU A 292 17.88 32.98 -50.00
N PHE A 293 18.62 32.39 -49.08
CA PHE A 293 18.02 31.82 -47.87
C PHE A 293 17.55 32.88 -46.86
N PHE A 294 18.22 34.03 -46.79
CA PHE A 294 17.81 35.11 -45.88
C PHE A 294 16.51 35.78 -46.30
N LEU A 295 16.22 35.88 -47.60
CA LEU A 295 15.00 36.50 -48.08
C LEU A 295 13.78 35.60 -47.95
N VAL A 296 13.95 34.28 -48.12
CA VAL A 296 12.92 33.26 -47.84
C VAL A 296 12.71 33.10 -46.35
N ALA A 297 13.78 33.13 -45.53
CA ALA A 297 13.70 33.08 -44.09
C ALA A 297 13.03 34.32 -43.47
N LEU A 298 13.15 35.50 -44.10
CA LEU A 298 12.51 36.75 -43.66
C LEU A 298 11.01 36.76 -43.98
N VAL A 299 10.60 36.21 -45.12
CA VAL A 299 9.19 36.09 -45.51
C VAL A 299 8.51 34.95 -44.70
N VAL A 300 9.17 33.81 -44.48
CA VAL A 300 8.67 32.72 -43.66
C VAL A 300 8.73 33.09 -42.18
N GLY A 301 9.79 33.77 -41.74
CA GLY A 301 9.94 34.25 -40.38
C GLY A 301 8.93 35.34 -40.00
N SER A 302 8.64 36.29 -40.94
CA SER A 302 7.60 37.28 -40.68
C SER A 302 6.19 36.69 -40.76
N GLY A 303 5.95 35.70 -41.62
CA GLY A 303 4.70 34.94 -41.66
C GLY A 303 4.51 34.09 -40.40
N PHE A 304 5.57 33.43 -39.93
CA PHE A 304 5.58 32.66 -38.68
C PHE A 304 5.47 33.57 -37.45
N PHE A 305 6.16 34.74 -37.44
CA PHE A 305 6.04 35.72 -36.35
C PHE A 305 4.65 36.36 -36.32
N TYR A 306 4.05 36.67 -37.48
CA TYR A 306 2.67 37.15 -37.53
C TYR A 306 1.67 36.05 -37.13
N TRP A 307 1.90 34.80 -37.55
CA TRP A 307 1.09 33.65 -37.11
C TRP A 307 1.29 33.37 -35.63
N TRP A 308 2.52 33.47 -35.10
CA TRP A 308 2.81 33.30 -33.68
C TRP A 308 2.21 34.41 -32.81
N GLN A 309 2.30 35.67 -33.26
CA GLN A 309 1.70 36.81 -32.56
C GLN A 309 0.17 36.76 -32.58
N THR A 310 -0.46 36.24 -33.66
CA THR A 310 -1.92 36.00 -33.72
C THR A 310 -2.38 34.69 -33.10
N SER A 311 -1.45 33.77 -32.83
CA SER A 311 -1.74 32.50 -32.13
C SER A 311 -1.57 32.61 -30.61
N SER A 312 -0.82 33.63 -30.12
CA SER A 312 -0.60 33.84 -28.69
C SER A 312 -1.81 34.46 -27.97
N ASP A 313 -2.80 34.98 -28.69
CA ASP A 313 -4.02 35.56 -28.13
C ASP A 313 -5.30 34.76 -28.45
N ARG A 314 -5.17 33.47 -28.77
CA ARG A 314 -6.35 32.60 -28.72
C ARG A 314 -6.50 32.08 -27.28
N PRO A 315 -7.53 32.53 -26.56
CA PRO A 315 -7.98 31.74 -25.44
C PRO A 315 -8.28 30.34 -26.02
N GLY A 316 -7.66 29.31 -25.48
CA GLY A 316 -8.00 27.93 -25.84
C GLY A 316 -9.51 27.77 -25.77
N PRO A 317 -10.14 26.93 -26.61
CA PRO A 317 -11.56 26.71 -26.51
C PRO A 317 -11.89 26.45 -25.06
N ALA A 318 -12.80 27.26 -24.49
CA ALA A 318 -13.34 26.96 -23.16
C ALA A 318 -13.84 25.52 -23.26
N ARG A 319 -13.12 24.59 -22.64
CA ARG A 319 -13.62 23.25 -22.43
C ARG A 319 -14.79 23.43 -21.45
N ASP A 320 -16.02 23.34 -21.92
CA ASP A 320 -17.24 23.24 -21.08
C ASP A 320 -17.25 21.94 -20.27
N SER A 321 -16.15 21.17 -20.29
CA SER A 321 -15.98 19.93 -19.51
C SER A 321 -15.31 20.25 -18.17
N VAL A 322 -15.87 19.73 -17.11
CA VAL A 322 -15.28 19.75 -15.75
C VAL A 322 -13.85 19.15 -15.85
N GLN A 323 -12.85 19.92 -15.42
CA GLN A 323 -11.44 19.49 -15.43
C GLN A 323 -11.20 18.53 -14.26
N ARG A 324 -10.40 17.48 -14.47
CA ARG A 324 -10.08 16.46 -13.44
C ARG A 324 -8.63 16.65 -13.00
N LEU A 325 -8.43 16.78 -11.69
CA LEU A 325 -7.13 17.01 -11.06
C LEU A 325 -6.85 15.95 -10.01
N ALA A 326 -5.60 15.46 -9.93
CA ALA A 326 -5.11 14.79 -8.75
C ALA A 326 -3.93 15.57 -8.15
N VAL A 327 -3.96 15.73 -6.82
CA VAL A 327 -2.87 16.33 -6.05
C VAL A 327 -2.13 15.21 -5.36
N LEU A 328 -0.92 14.88 -5.83
CA LEU A 328 -0.14 13.79 -5.26
C LEU A 328 0.61 14.21 -4.00
N PRO A 329 0.92 13.28 -3.08
CA PRO A 329 1.71 13.59 -1.89
C PRO A 329 3.05 14.22 -2.26
N PHE A 330 3.39 15.33 -1.60
CA PHE A 330 4.67 16.00 -1.83
C PHE A 330 5.80 15.21 -1.17
N THR A 331 6.94 15.10 -1.86
CA THR A 331 8.10 14.33 -1.37
C THR A 331 9.03 15.21 -0.54
N ASN A 332 9.37 14.79 0.67
CA ASN A 332 10.42 15.43 1.45
C ASN A 332 11.80 15.10 0.87
N ILE A 333 12.55 16.11 0.41
CA ILE A 333 13.89 15.92 -0.17
C ILE A 333 14.88 15.39 0.87
N ARG A 334 14.74 15.83 2.13
CA ARG A 334 15.56 15.37 3.26
C ARG A 334 14.65 14.71 4.29
N LYS A 335 14.71 13.37 4.38
CA LYS A 335 13.93 12.62 5.38
C LYS A 335 14.13 13.21 6.78
N ASP A 336 13.04 13.63 7.39
CA ASP A 336 12.97 14.19 8.73
C ASP A 336 11.63 13.79 9.35
N PRO A 337 11.61 12.81 10.29
CA PRO A 337 10.37 12.30 10.90
C PRO A 337 9.51 13.40 11.53
N GLU A 338 10.08 14.55 11.89
CA GLU A 338 9.31 15.67 12.44
C GLU A 338 8.44 16.37 11.40
N ILE A 339 8.77 16.27 10.10
CA ILE A 339 8.06 16.98 9.03
C ILE A 339 7.61 16.08 7.87
N ASP A 340 7.98 14.79 7.83
CA ASP A 340 7.60 13.88 6.74
C ASP A 340 6.08 13.73 6.57
N PHE A 341 5.32 13.97 7.65
CA PHE A 341 3.86 14.00 7.60
C PHE A 341 3.29 15.08 6.66
N LEU A 342 4.02 16.18 6.44
CA LEU A 342 3.56 17.31 5.62
C LEU A 342 3.28 16.90 4.17
N GLY A 343 4.01 15.93 3.63
CA GLY A 343 3.87 15.54 2.23
C GLY A 343 2.45 15.12 1.87
N PHE A 344 1.86 14.20 2.64
CA PHE A 344 0.48 13.77 2.46
C PHE A 344 -0.52 14.80 2.97
N ALA A 345 -0.24 15.42 4.12
CA ALA A 345 -1.15 16.33 4.76
C ALA A 345 -1.41 17.60 3.93
N LEU A 346 -0.37 18.19 3.30
CA LEU A 346 -0.54 19.33 2.39
C LEU A 346 -1.35 18.97 1.15
N ALA A 347 -1.12 17.78 0.57
CA ALA A 347 -1.92 17.31 -0.56
C ALA A 347 -3.40 17.17 -0.18
N ASP A 348 -3.69 16.57 0.98
CA ASP A 348 -5.04 16.42 1.53
C ASP A 348 -5.74 17.77 1.74
N GLN A 349 -5.03 18.77 2.26
CA GLN A 349 -5.59 20.09 2.48
C GLN A 349 -5.85 20.86 1.17
N ILE A 350 -4.97 20.74 0.18
CA ILE A 350 -5.17 21.32 -1.15
C ILE A 350 -6.39 20.66 -1.83
N ILE A 351 -6.54 19.33 -1.71
CA ILE A 351 -7.71 18.59 -2.19
C ILE A 351 -8.98 19.14 -1.52
N GLY A 352 -8.99 19.27 -0.19
CA GLY A 352 -10.13 19.80 0.56
C GLY A 352 -10.52 21.21 0.10
N SER A 353 -9.53 22.10 -0.03
CA SER A 353 -9.73 23.47 -0.48
C SER A 353 -10.33 23.56 -1.89
N LEU A 354 -9.73 22.81 -2.85
CA LEU A 354 -10.19 22.83 -4.25
C LEU A 354 -11.52 22.11 -4.47
N SER A 355 -11.95 21.23 -3.56
CA SER A 355 -13.22 20.48 -3.66
C SER A 355 -14.46 21.36 -3.54
N TYR A 356 -14.34 22.60 -3.04
CA TYR A 356 -15.43 23.57 -3.03
C TYR A 356 -15.73 24.20 -4.40
N LEU A 357 -14.85 24.00 -5.39
CA LEU A 357 -15.00 24.57 -6.73
C LEU A 357 -15.88 23.69 -7.63
N LYS A 358 -16.85 24.30 -8.33
CA LYS A 358 -17.81 23.56 -9.17
C LYS A 358 -17.24 23.13 -10.53
N ASN A 359 -16.17 23.79 -10.99
CA ASN A 359 -15.63 23.60 -12.36
C ASN A 359 -14.44 22.64 -12.40
N ILE A 360 -14.09 22.02 -11.27
CA ILE A 360 -13.01 21.04 -11.17
C ILE A 360 -13.47 19.82 -10.38
N LEU A 361 -13.04 18.65 -10.78
CA LEU A 361 -13.19 17.41 -10.05
C LEU A 361 -11.83 17.00 -9.49
N VAL A 362 -11.68 17.05 -8.19
CA VAL A 362 -10.42 16.71 -7.52
C VAL A 362 -10.47 15.28 -7.00
N ARG A 363 -9.44 14.47 -7.26
CA ARG A 363 -9.36 13.12 -6.69
C ARG A 363 -9.19 13.20 -5.18
N PRO A 364 -9.95 12.40 -4.39
CA PRO A 364 -9.87 12.44 -2.94
C PRO A 364 -8.56 11.84 -2.42
N SER A 365 -8.22 12.16 -1.19
CA SER A 365 -7.00 11.71 -0.51
C SER A 365 -6.87 10.19 -0.41
N SER A 366 -7.99 9.46 -0.38
CA SER A 366 -8.01 7.99 -0.40
C SER A 366 -7.39 7.41 -1.67
N SER A 367 -7.63 8.02 -2.83
CA SER A 367 -7.13 7.57 -4.13
C SER A 367 -5.64 7.84 -4.32
N ILE A 368 -5.11 8.91 -3.67
CA ILE A 368 -3.71 9.31 -3.82
C ILE A 368 -2.80 8.72 -2.72
N ARG A 369 -3.34 8.12 -1.66
CA ARG A 369 -2.57 7.59 -0.53
C ARG A 369 -1.54 6.55 -0.95
N ARG A 370 -1.82 5.75 -1.98
CA ARG A 370 -0.90 4.75 -2.53
C ARG A 370 0.40 5.34 -3.10
N TYR A 371 0.42 6.63 -3.43
CA TYR A 371 1.60 7.36 -3.91
C TYR A 371 2.44 7.97 -2.77
N GLN A 372 2.01 7.83 -1.51
CA GLN A 372 2.74 8.34 -0.35
C GLN A 372 4.07 7.59 -0.22
N ASN A 373 5.18 8.33 -0.09
CA ASN A 373 6.55 7.82 0.02
C ASN A 373 7.03 7.00 -1.20
N GLN A 374 6.39 7.16 -2.36
CA GLN A 374 6.80 6.51 -3.61
C GLN A 374 7.31 7.54 -4.61
N THR A 375 8.24 7.09 -5.47
CA THR A 375 8.62 7.84 -6.68
C THR A 375 7.68 7.43 -7.81
N PHE A 376 7.05 8.37 -8.44
CA PHE A 376 6.09 8.13 -9.52
C PHE A 376 6.41 9.02 -10.73
N ASP A 377 6.04 8.53 -11.90
CA ASP A 377 5.98 9.34 -13.11
C ASP A 377 4.60 10.03 -13.18
N PRO A 378 4.53 11.38 -13.25
CA PRO A 378 3.26 12.10 -13.25
C PRO A 378 2.30 11.67 -14.35
N GLN A 379 2.79 11.34 -15.54
CA GLN A 379 1.96 10.90 -16.66
C GLN A 379 1.33 9.53 -16.37
N THR A 380 2.14 8.59 -15.84
CA THR A 380 1.65 7.27 -15.45
C THR A 380 0.61 7.39 -14.32
N ALA A 381 0.90 8.19 -13.29
CA ALA A 381 -0.05 8.44 -12.20
C ALA A 381 -1.34 9.10 -12.68
N GLY A 382 -1.25 10.05 -13.63
CA GLY A 382 -2.41 10.72 -14.21
C GLY A 382 -3.30 9.78 -15.01
N THR A 383 -2.70 8.89 -15.80
CA THR A 383 -3.42 7.83 -16.53
C THR A 383 -4.10 6.87 -15.58
N ASP A 384 -3.41 6.46 -14.53
CA ASP A 384 -3.87 5.53 -13.51
C ASP A 384 -5.03 6.10 -12.68
N LEU A 385 -4.97 7.40 -12.36
CA LEU A 385 -6.02 8.15 -11.66
C LEU A 385 -7.10 8.71 -12.60
N GLN A 386 -6.95 8.56 -13.92
CA GLN A 386 -7.87 9.05 -14.94
C GLN A 386 -8.17 10.55 -14.76
N VAL A 387 -7.12 11.36 -14.69
CA VAL A 387 -7.22 12.81 -14.54
C VAL A 387 -6.57 13.55 -15.71
N ASP A 388 -7.01 14.79 -15.93
CA ASP A 388 -6.46 15.65 -16.97
C ASP A 388 -5.15 16.33 -16.52
N PHE A 389 -5.03 16.57 -15.19
CA PHE A 389 -3.89 17.25 -14.59
C PHE A 389 -3.39 16.54 -13.33
N ILE A 390 -2.07 16.57 -13.14
CA ILE A 390 -1.39 16.14 -11.91
C ILE A 390 -0.70 17.34 -11.28
N LEU A 391 -1.02 17.62 -10.02
CA LEU A 391 -0.24 18.50 -9.15
C LEU A 391 0.68 17.65 -8.30
N SER A 392 1.99 17.91 -8.37
CA SER A 392 2.99 17.18 -7.61
C SER A 392 4.15 18.10 -7.21
N GLY A 393 5.09 17.58 -6.44
CA GLY A 393 6.25 18.36 -6.06
C GLY A 393 7.06 17.78 -4.91
N ASN A 394 8.03 18.57 -4.45
CA ASN A 394 8.86 18.21 -3.33
C ASN A 394 9.10 19.40 -2.41
N TYR A 395 9.41 19.12 -1.16
CA TYR A 395 9.71 20.17 -0.18
C TYR A 395 10.99 19.90 0.59
N LEU A 396 11.56 20.99 1.12
CA LEU A 396 12.76 20.99 1.97
C LEU A 396 12.56 21.99 3.09
N LYS A 397 12.84 21.57 4.33
CA LYS A 397 12.93 22.47 5.49
C LYS A 397 14.37 22.93 5.66
N GLU A 398 14.59 24.24 5.71
CA GLU A 398 15.85 24.88 6.01
C GLU A 398 15.68 25.76 7.26
N VAL A 399 16.23 25.31 8.39
CA VAL A 399 16.14 25.98 9.71
C VAL A 399 14.69 26.38 10.06
N ASN A 400 14.22 27.53 9.60
CA ASN A 400 12.89 28.08 9.91
C ASN A 400 12.03 28.32 8.66
N THR A 401 12.45 27.88 7.48
CA THR A 401 11.69 28.03 6.23
C THR A 401 11.39 26.68 5.60
N ILE A 402 10.22 26.57 4.95
CA ILE A 402 9.90 25.47 4.04
C ILE A 402 9.92 26.04 2.62
N ARG A 403 10.71 25.38 1.77
CA ARG A 403 10.68 25.59 0.33
C ARG A 403 9.93 24.41 -0.31
N LEU A 404 8.81 24.70 -0.97
CA LEU A 404 8.00 23.76 -1.73
C LEU A 404 8.21 24.02 -3.22
N ASN A 405 8.72 23.05 -3.96
CA ASN A 405 8.73 23.11 -5.43
C ASN A 405 7.48 22.40 -5.92
N VAL A 406 6.60 23.13 -6.59
CA VAL A 406 5.33 22.61 -7.11
C VAL A 406 5.37 22.57 -8.61
N GLU A 407 4.78 21.53 -9.19
CA GLU A 407 4.58 21.43 -10.63
C GLU A 407 3.17 20.92 -10.96
N LEU A 408 2.57 21.52 -11.98
CA LEU A 408 1.30 21.08 -12.57
C LEU A 408 1.60 20.54 -13.97
N VAL A 409 1.21 19.30 -14.21
CA VAL A 409 1.45 18.56 -15.46
C VAL A 409 0.13 18.30 -16.16
N ASP A 410 0.02 18.61 -17.44
CA ASP A 410 -1.04 18.12 -18.33
C ASP A 410 -0.70 16.68 -18.73
N VAL A 411 -1.58 15.74 -18.38
CA VAL A 411 -1.35 14.30 -18.53
C VAL A 411 -1.37 13.89 -20.02
N ASP A 412 -2.30 14.44 -20.79
CA ASP A 412 -2.48 14.10 -22.21
C ASP A 412 -1.35 14.68 -23.08
N ALA A 413 -0.97 15.94 -22.82
CA ALA A 413 0.11 16.59 -23.53
C ALA A 413 1.50 16.14 -23.05
N ASN A 414 1.59 15.59 -21.84
CA ASN A 414 2.83 15.29 -21.14
C ASN A 414 3.75 16.52 -21.04
N GLU A 415 3.17 17.67 -20.70
CA GLU A 415 3.86 18.95 -20.60
C GLU A 415 3.63 19.58 -19.22
N ILE A 416 4.68 20.24 -18.71
CA ILE A 416 4.57 21.01 -17.47
C ILE A 416 3.87 22.33 -17.79
N VAL A 417 2.63 22.47 -17.33
CA VAL A 417 1.83 23.69 -17.45
C VAL A 417 2.42 24.81 -16.59
N TRP A 418 2.90 24.43 -15.40
CA TRP A 418 3.43 25.37 -14.42
C TRP A 418 4.41 24.67 -13.47
N ARG A 419 5.49 25.39 -13.12
CA ARG A 419 6.45 24.99 -12.09
C ARG A 419 6.97 26.23 -11.39
N GLU A 420 6.95 26.22 -10.06
CA GLU A 420 7.42 27.36 -9.26
C GLU A 420 7.88 26.91 -7.85
N PRO A 421 8.98 27.46 -7.31
CA PRO A 421 9.30 27.33 -5.90
C PRO A 421 8.47 28.31 -5.07
N ILE A 422 7.94 27.83 -3.94
CA ILE A 422 7.20 28.62 -2.94
C ILE A 422 7.97 28.51 -1.63
N GLU A 423 8.31 29.64 -1.03
CA GLU A 423 8.98 29.69 0.27
C GLU A 423 8.06 30.33 1.31
N VAL A 424 7.94 29.69 2.46
CA VAL A 424 7.22 30.22 3.62
C VAL A 424 8.02 29.95 4.91
N GLU A 425 7.79 30.75 5.94
CA GLU A 425 8.26 30.43 7.29
C GLU A 425 7.58 29.16 7.80
N TYR A 426 8.32 28.31 8.55
CA TYR A 426 7.80 27.04 9.05
C TYR A 426 6.55 27.22 9.92
N GLU A 427 6.53 28.29 10.73
CA GLU A 427 5.39 28.67 11.57
C GLU A 427 4.11 28.97 10.75
N ASN A 428 4.28 29.27 9.45
CA ASN A 428 3.20 29.55 8.49
C ASN A 428 3.08 28.47 7.42
N ALA A 429 3.49 27.22 7.71
CA ALA A 429 3.42 26.12 6.75
C ALA A 429 2.00 25.90 6.16
N PHE A 430 0.95 26.24 6.89
CA PHE A 430 -0.44 26.21 6.44
C PHE A 430 -0.75 27.25 5.35
N ALA A 431 0.00 28.35 5.24
CA ALA A 431 -0.17 29.27 4.12
C ALA A 431 0.21 28.63 2.76
N LEU A 432 0.98 27.53 2.76
CA LEU A 432 1.31 26.79 1.53
C LEU A 432 0.09 26.27 0.81
N GLN A 433 -0.91 25.72 1.53
CA GLN A 433 -2.12 25.19 0.89
C GLN A 433 -2.88 26.31 0.15
N ASP A 434 -3.03 27.48 0.77
CA ASP A 434 -3.78 28.60 0.18
C ASP A 434 -3.04 29.14 -1.05
N ILE A 435 -1.71 29.35 -0.93
CA ILE A 435 -0.86 29.82 -2.04
C ILE A 435 -0.91 28.83 -3.21
N VAL A 436 -0.79 27.51 -2.96
CA VAL A 436 -0.82 26.49 -4.01
C VAL A 436 -2.20 26.42 -4.64
N SER A 437 -3.28 26.44 -3.85
CA SER A 437 -4.65 26.38 -4.33
C SER A 437 -4.98 27.59 -5.22
N GLU A 438 -4.62 28.82 -4.81
CA GLU A 438 -4.81 30.02 -5.61
C GLU A 438 -4.03 29.95 -6.95
N LYS A 439 -2.78 29.46 -6.93
CA LYS A 439 -1.99 29.28 -8.16
C LYS A 439 -2.58 28.24 -9.10
N VAL A 440 -3.10 27.12 -8.58
CA VAL A 440 -3.80 26.12 -9.41
C VAL A 440 -5.02 26.73 -10.09
N ILE A 441 -5.82 27.48 -9.32
CA ILE A 441 -7.00 28.18 -9.82
C ILE A 441 -6.63 29.12 -10.98
N ASP A 442 -5.60 29.94 -10.77
CA ASP A 442 -5.13 30.91 -11.78
C ASP A 442 -4.60 30.19 -13.05
N ARG A 443 -3.82 29.12 -12.87
CA ARG A 443 -3.17 28.41 -14.00
C ARG A 443 -4.15 27.57 -14.82
N LEU A 444 -5.15 27.01 -14.16
CA LEU A 444 -6.23 26.28 -14.84
C LEU A 444 -7.36 27.23 -15.33
N ASN A 445 -7.21 28.54 -15.08
CA ASN A 445 -8.19 29.57 -15.45
C ASN A 445 -9.61 29.25 -14.92
N LEU A 446 -9.68 28.75 -13.69
CA LEU A 446 -10.93 28.37 -13.04
C LEU A 446 -11.69 29.63 -12.59
N GLN A 447 -12.97 29.72 -12.96
CA GLN A 447 -13.83 30.78 -12.45
C GLN A 447 -14.52 30.30 -11.18
N PHE A 448 -14.53 31.13 -10.15
CA PHE A 448 -15.19 30.85 -8.87
C PHE A 448 -15.91 32.06 -8.32
N SER A 449 -16.96 31.82 -7.55
CA SER A 449 -17.77 32.85 -6.93
C SER A 449 -17.15 33.37 -5.62
N GLN A 450 -17.63 34.49 -5.11
CA GLN A 450 -17.22 34.98 -3.78
C GLN A 450 -17.58 33.99 -2.66
N ASP A 451 -18.69 33.27 -2.80
CA ASP A 451 -19.13 32.26 -1.82
C ASP A 451 -18.19 31.05 -1.81
N GLU A 452 -17.74 30.56 -2.98
CA GLU A 452 -16.74 29.48 -3.06
C GLU A 452 -15.41 29.90 -2.40
N ARG A 453 -14.97 31.15 -2.65
CA ARG A 453 -13.77 31.69 -2.00
C ARG A 453 -13.90 31.77 -0.48
N ALA A 454 -15.04 32.22 0.01
CA ALA A 454 -15.31 32.28 1.45
C ALA A 454 -15.26 30.88 2.10
N ARG A 455 -15.81 29.86 1.42
CA ARG A 455 -15.76 28.45 1.88
C ARG A 455 -14.34 27.91 1.94
N MET A 456 -13.53 28.13 0.92
CA MET A 456 -12.11 27.71 0.90
C MET A 456 -11.32 28.29 2.09
N GLN A 457 -11.71 29.47 2.60
CA GLN A 457 -11.03 30.17 3.69
C GLN A 457 -11.67 29.92 5.07
N SER A 458 -12.82 29.25 5.15
CA SER A 458 -13.55 29.05 6.41
C SER A 458 -12.93 27.99 7.33
N ASP A 459 -12.13 27.07 6.78
CA ASP A 459 -11.65 25.88 7.48
C ASP A 459 -10.18 26.01 7.92
N VAL A 460 -9.78 27.21 8.34
CA VAL A 460 -8.41 27.52 8.78
C VAL A 460 -8.34 27.56 10.31
N ALA A 461 -7.40 26.82 10.90
CA ALA A 461 -7.15 26.86 12.33
C ALA A 461 -6.60 28.24 12.76
N GLN A 462 -7.07 28.75 13.88
CA GLN A 462 -6.55 30.02 14.46
C GLN A 462 -5.23 29.80 15.21
N ASN A 463 -4.95 28.59 15.68
CA ASN A 463 -3.72 28.21 16.36
C ASN A 463 -2.84 27.34 15.46
N PRO A 464 -1.60 27.79 15.12
CA PRO A 464 -0.69 27.03 14.26
C PRO A 464 -0.36 25.62 14.77
N LEU A 465 -0.19 25.45 16.09
CA LEU A 465 0.11 24.16 16.68
C LEU A 465 -1.11 23.21 16.64
N ALA A 466 -2.33 23.74 16.77
CA ALA A 466 -3.56 22.97 16.57
C ALA A 466 -3.62 22.41 15.15
N TYR A 467 -3.27 23.22 14.16
CA TYR A 467 -3.22 22.79 12.77
C TYR A 467 -2.13 21.73 12.52
N GLU A 468 -0.97 21.86 13.12
CA GLU A 468 0.09 20.86 13.03
C GLU A 468 -0.36 19.51 13.58
N TYR A 469 -1.00 19.45 14.74
CA TYR A 469 -1.56 18.23 15.30
C TYR A 469 -2.63 17.60 14.39
N TYR A 470 -3.47 18.41 13.78
CA TYR A 470 -4.46 17.96 12.80
C TYR A 470 -3.76 17.33 11.58
N LEU A 471 -2.77 18.00 10.98
CA LEU A 471 -2.03 17.48 9.82
C LEU A 471 -1.30 16.17 10.12
N ARG A 472 -0.72 16.05 11.32
CA ARG A 472 -0.12 14.78 11.79
C ARG A 472 -1.16 13.68 11.88
N SER A 473 -2.37 13.97 12.36
CA SER A 473 -3.46 12.99 12.47
C SER A 473 -3.90 12.42 11.12
N VAL A 474 -3.91 13.26 10.08
CA VAL A 474 -4.31 12.89 8.71
C VAL A 474 -3.29 11.94 8.08
N SER A 475 -1.99 12.08 8.41
CA SER A 475 -0.91 11.27 7.86
C SER A 475 -0.91 9.81 8.33
N TYR A 476 -1.48 9.51 9.53
CA TYR A 476 -1.53 8.14 10.05
C TYR A 476 -2.41 7.21 9.21
N LEU A 477 -2.02 5.93 9.13
CA LEU A 477 -2.81 4.88 8.48
C LEU A 477 -4.18 4.72 9.14
N GLN A 478 -5.13 4.14 8.41
CA GLN A 478 -6.48 3.85 8.93
C GLN A 478 -6.57 2.41 9.45
N ASP A 479 -5.61 2.03 10.29
CA ASP A 479 -5.59 0.78 11.06
C ASP A 479 -5.78 1.07 12.55
N ALA A 480 -5.84 0.04 13.38
CA ALA A 480 -6.11 0.17 14.82
C ALA A 480 -5.11 1.10 15.53
N GLU A 481 -3.81 0.97 15.24
CA GLU A 481 -2.78 1.79 15.86
C GLU A 481 -2.80 3.24 15.32
N GLY A 482 -2.88 3.40 14.01
CA GLY A 482 -2.94 4.71 13.37
C GLY A 482 -4.20 5.49 13.77
N ASN A 483 -5.36 4.84 13.93
CA ASN A 483 -6.58 5.49 14.42
C ASN A 483 -6.41 5.98 15.87
N ARG A 484 -5.80 5.18 16.75
CA ARG A 484 -5.54 5.59 18.14
C ARG A 484 -4.59 6.78 18.22
N LEU A 485 -3.50 6.76 17.43
CA LEU A 485 -2.55 7.88 17.36
C LEU A 485 -3.20 9.14 16.79
N ALA A 486 -3.99 9.00 15.73
CA ALA A 486 -4.72 10.11 15.13
C ALA A 486 -5.72 10.74 16.11
N VAL A 487 -6.49 9.94 16.85
CA VAL A 487 -7.42 10.43 17.88
C VAL A 487 -6.70 11.26 18.95
N ASN A 488 -5.50 10.80 19.40
CA ASN A 488 -4.72 11.57 20.37
C ASN A 488 -4.26 12.93 19.82
N MET A 489 -3.78 12.95 18.58
CA MET A 489 -3.38 14.21 17.91
C MET A 489 -4.57 15.15 17.73
N LEU A 490 -5.73 14.63 17.31
CA LEU A 490 -6.94 15.43 17.10
C LEU A 490 -7.47 16.02 18.41
N ARG A 491 -7.40 15.29 19.51
CA ARG A 491 -7.75 15.83 20.83
C ARG A 491 -6.85 16.99 21.24
N GLN A 492 -5.52 16.89 20.99
CA GLN A 492 -4.59 18.00 21.22
C GLN A 492 -4.91 19.20 20.32
N SER A 493 -5.26 18.94 19.04
CA SER A 493 -5.66 20.00 18.11
C SER A 493 -6.87 20.77 18.64
N ILE A 494 -7.92 20.05 19.05
CA ILE A 494 -9.18 20.63 19.56
C ILE A 494 -8.98 21.34 20.91
N GLU A 495 -8.09 20.84 21.78
CA GLU A 495 -7.77 21.49 23.04
C GLU A 495 -7.10 22.87 22.81
N LEU A 496 -6.27 22.99 21.78
CA LEU A 496 -5.59 24.23 21.40
C LEU A 496 -6.49 25.18 20.59
N ASP A 497 -7.40 24.63 19.78
CA ASP A 497 -8.35 25.40 18.97
C ASP A 497 -9.68 24.65 18.80
N SER A 498 -10.60 24.89 19.72
CA SER A 498 -11.93 24.27 19.70
C SER A 498 -12.87 24.80 18.60
N THR A 499 -12.44 25.84 17.86
CA THR A 499 -13.20 26.43 16.75
C THR A 499 -12.78 25.88 15.40
N PHE A 500 -11.82 25.00 15.36
CA PHE A 500 -11.34 24.37 14.13
C PHE A 500 -12.22 23.17 13.72
N ALA A 501 -13.25 23.43 12.90
CA ALA A 501 -14.24 22.43 12.49
C ALA A 501 -13.65 21.16 11.83
N PRO A 502 -12.63 21.22 10.93
CA PRO A 502 -12.03 20.02 10.35
C PRO A 502 -11.44 19.04 11.37
N ALA A 503 -10.92 19.54 12.52
CA ALA A 503 -10.39 18.65 13.56
C ALA A 503 -11.51 17.84 14.25
N TRP A 504 -12.67 18.43 14.46
CA TRP A 504 -13.84 17.75 15.00
C TRP A 504 -14.37 16.69 14.02
N ASP A 505 -14.46 17.00 12.73
CA ASP A 505 -14.85 16.03 11.69
C ASP A 505 -13.88 14.86 11.62
N ALA A 506 -12.57 15.14 11.56
CA ALA A 506 -11.54 14.11 11.54
C ALA A 506 -11.57 13.23 12.79
N LEU A 507 -11.83 13.80 13.98
CA LEU A 507 -12.00 13.05 15.22
C LEU A 507 -13.22 12.12 15.12
N GLY A 508 -14.35 12.63 14.60
CA GLY A 508 -15.54 11.84 14.36
C GLY A 508 -15.26 10.66 13.44
N ARG A 509 -14.58 10.90 12.32
CA ARG A 509 -14.21 9.84 11.34
C ARG A 509 -13.32 8.75 11.96
N ARG A 510 -12.25 9.13 12.68
CA ARG A 510 -11.35 8.15 13.33
C ARG A 510 -12.08 7.37 14.42
N THR A 511 -12.96 8.02 15.18
CA THR A 511 -13.78 7.37 16.20
C THR A 511 -14.80 6.40 15.59
N ALA A 512 -15.45 6.78 14.48
CA ALA A 512 -16.36 5.87 13.77
C ALA A 512 -15.65 4.61 13.26
N LEU A 513 -14.45 4.75 12.67
CA LEU A 513 -13.66 3.60 12.22
C LEU A 513 -13.31 2.65 13.38
N MET A 514 -12.95 3.17 14.56
CA MET A 514 -12.74 2.35 15.75
C MET A 514 -14.02 1.64 16.18
N GLY A 515 -15.18 2.30 16.11
CA GLY A 515 -16.47 1.72 16.45
C GLY A 515 -16.87 0.58 15.52
N TYR A 516 -16.64 0.73 14.21
CA TYR A 516 -17.00 -0.29 13.22
C TYR A 516 -16.05 -1.49 13.21
N TRP A 517 -14.75 -1.29 13.44
CA TRP A 517 -13.73 -2.33 13.21
C TRP A 517 -13.12 -2.90 14.49
N GLU A 518 -13.13 -2.16 15.59
CA GLU A 518 -12.51 -2.57 16.87
C GLU A 518 -13.53 -3.01 17.93
N LEU A 519 -14.75 -3.38 17.53
CA LEU A 519 -15.81 -3.84 18.44
C LEU A 519 -16.25 -2.81 19.50
N GLY A 520 -16.07 -1.50 19.22
CA GLY A 520 -16.50 -0.42 20.11
C GLY A 520 -18.02 -0.25 20.19
N GLY A 521 -18.76 -0.84 19.25
CA GLY A 521 -20.20 -0.89 19.22
C GLY A 521 -20.88 0.49 19.00
N GLU A 522 -22.21 0.48 19.20
CA GLU A 522 -23.09 1.63 18.96
C GLU A 522 -22.73 2.87 19.79
N GLU A 523 -22.16 2.70 20.98
CA GLU A 523 -21.78 3.81 21.87
C GLU A 523 -20.64 4.64 21.25
N VAL A 524 -19.61 3.98 20.71
CA VAL A 524 -18.47 4.66 20.07
C VAL A 524 -18.89 5.36 18.78
N VAL A 525 -19.80 4.74 18.02
CA VAL A 525 -20.35 5.37 16.80
C VAL A 525 -21.22 6.58 17.12
N ASN A 526 -21.97 6.55 18.23
CA ASN A 526 -22.72 7.72 18.70
C ASN A 526 -21.80 8.88 19.13
N GLN A 527 -20.64 8.59 19.74
CA GLN A 527 -19.63 9.63 20.00
C GLN A 527 -19.15 10.28 18.69
N ALA A 528 -18.96 9.50 17.62
CA ALA A 528 -18.59 10.04 16.32
C ALA A 528 -19.65 10.99 15.76
N LYS A 529 -20.94 10.67 15.94
CA LYS A 529 -22.07 11.53 15.59
C LYS A 529 -21.98 12.89 16.29
N ASP A 530 -21.70 12.88 17.60
CA ASP A 530 -21.58 14.12 18.38
C ASP A 530 -20.43 15.00 17.87
N PHE A 531 -19.31 14.39 17.46
CA PHE A 531 -18.19 15.13 16.90
C PHE A 531 -18.52 15.75 15.53
N TYR A 532 -19.23 15.03 14.64
CA TYR A 532 -19.70 15.59 13.37
C TYR A 532 -20.70 16.74 13.58
N LEU A 533 -21.63 16.59 14.53
CA LEU A 533 -22.57 17.66 14.88
C LEU A 533 -21.84 18.89 15.43
N LYS A 534 -20.76 18.68 16.22
CA LYS A 534 -19.93 19.78 16.72
C LYS A 534 -19.17 20.48 15.59
N ALA A 535 -18.64 19.74 14.63
CA ALA A 535 -18.02 20.31 13.44
C ALA A 535 -19.01 21.19 12.66
N LEU A 536 -20.25 20.72 12.49
CA LEU A 536 -21.31 21.44 11.77
C LEU A 536 -21.93 22.62 12.57
N GLU A 537 -21.83 22.61 13.90
CA GLU A 537 -22.13 23.77 14.72
C GLU A 537 -21.16 24.93 14.45
N ILE A 538 -19.89 24.61 14.21
CA ILE A 538 -18.82 25.57 13.92
C ILE A 538 -18.88 26.00 12.44
N ASN A 539 -18.88 25.03 11.50
CA ASN A 539 -19.03 25.29 10.07
C ASN A 539 -20.19 24.47 9.48
N PRO A 540 -21.39 25.05 9.32
CA PRO A 540 -22.58 24.36 8.78
C PRO A 540 -22.45 23.89 7.33
N GLU A 541 -21.42 24.34 6.61
CA GLU A 541 -21.17 24.00 5.21
C GLU A 541 -19.95 23.09 5.02
N LEU A 542 -19.38 22.53 6.12
CA LEU A 542 -18.29 21.56 6.05
C LEU A 542 -18.80 20.26 5.41
N PHE A 543 -18.55 20.13 4.09
CA PHE A 543 -19.15 19.05 3.29
C PHE A 543 -18.68 17.65 3.72
N SER A 544 -17.44 17.49 4.21
CA SER A 544 -16.94 16.22 4.73
C SER A 544 -17.72 15.75 5.96
N ALA A 545 -18.00 16.65 6.91
CA ALA A 545 -18.82 16.33 8.08
C ALA A 545 -20.26 16.00 7.70
N LEU A 546 -20.83 16.72 6.72
CA LEU A 546 -22.15 16.41 6.18
C LEU A 546 -22.18 15.02 5.52
N ALA A 547 -21.14 14.65 4.75
CA ALA A 547 -21.04 13.34 4.09
C ALA A 547 -20.93 12.20 5.12
N HIS A 548 -20.05 12.34 6.12
CA HIS A 548 -19.88 11.34 7.19
C HIS A 548 -21.18 11.19 8.00
N LEU A 549 -21.83 12.33 8.35
CA LEU A 549 -23.09 12.31 9.09
C LEU A 549 -24.24 11.70 8.27
N THR A 550 -24.28 11.92 6.95
CA THR A 550 -25.27 11.30 6.06
C THR A 550 -25.19 9.78 6.11
N MET A 551 -23.98 9.22 6.00
CA MET A 551 -23.78 7.78 6.07
C MET A 551 -24.20 7.24 7.43
N LEU A 552 -23.81 7.90 8.50
CA LEU A 552 -24.14 7.51 9.86
C LEU A 552 -25.66 7.57 10.12
N TYR A 553 -26.35 8.62 9.70
CA TYR A 553 -27.81 8.68 9.76
C TYR A 553 -28.49 7.55 8.99
N THR A 554 -27.89 7.15 7.84
CA THR A 554 -28.42 6.04 7.03
C THR A 554 -28.28 4.73 7.78
N ASP A 555 -27.10 4.44 8.34
CA ASP A 555 -26.78 3.23 9.09
C ASP A 555 -27.66 3.05 10.34
N PHE A 556 -28.01 4.16 11.01
CA PHE A 556 -28.87 4.16 12.20
C PHE A 556 -30.37 4.30 11.88
N GLY A 557 -30.77 4.33 10.61
CA GLY A 557 -32.17 4.39 10.20
C GLY A 557 -32.81 5.76 10.32
N GLU A 558 -32.01 6.81 10.54
CA GLU A 558 -32.48 8.21 10.53
C GLU A 558 -32.60 8.74 9.09
N THR A 559 -33.25 7.96 8.21
CA THR A 559 -33.21 8.09 6.73
C THR A 559 -33.71 9.46 6.25
N ASP A 560 -34.67 10.09 6.97
CA ASP A 560 -35.16 11.43 6.65
C ASP A 560 -34.08 12.51 6.85
N LEU A 561 -33.29 12.40 7.92
CA LEU A 561 -32.16 13.29 8.17
C LEU A 561 -31.05 13.04 7.17
N ALA A 562 -30.75 11.76 6.92
CA ALA A 562 -29.75 11.36 5.92
C ALA A 562 -30.05 11.98 4.54
N MET A 563 -31.29 11.89 4.08
CA MET A 563 -31.70 12.45 2.78
C MET A 563 -31.55 13.97 2.70
N LYS A 564 -31.97 14.68 3.74
CA LYS A 564 -31.84 16.15 3.81
C LYS A 564 -30.38 16.58 3.83
N THR A 565 -29.53 15.85 4.57
CA THR A 565 -28.10 16.14 4.67
C THR A 565 -27.42 15.87 3.33
N ALA A 566 -27.76 14.76 2.65
CA ALA A 566 -27.25 14.44 1.32
C ALA A 566 -27.63 15.50 0.27
N GLN A 567 -28.89 15.96 0.28
CA GLN A 567 -29.36 17.05 -0.59
C GLN A 567 -28.56 18.34 -0.32
N ARG A 568 -28.31 18.66 0.96
CA ARG A 568 -27.50 19.83 1.33
C ARG A 568 -26.07 19.78 0.79
N ILE A 569 -25.43 18.60 0.79
CA ILE A 569 -24.09 18.44 0.20
C ILE A 569 -24.13 18.80 -1.29
N LEU A 570 -25.11 18.28 -2.04
CA LEU A 570 -25.24 18.52 -3.46
C LEU A 570 -25.59 19.97 -3.82
N GLU A 571 -26.22 20.73 -2.88
CA GLU A 571 -26.40 22.18 -3.03
C GLU A 571 -25.06 22.93 -2.90
N ILE A 572 -24.20 22.51 -1.96
CA ILE A 572 -22.90 23.14 -1.69
C ILE A 572 -21.89 22.74 -2.79
N THR A 573 -21.79 21.45 -3.08
CA THR A 573 -20.82 20.86 -4.00
C THR A 573 -21.51 19.92 -5.02
N PRO A 574 -22.15 20.43 -6.07
CA PRO A 574 -22.99 19.65 -6.98
C PRO A 574 -22.24 18.51 -7.71
N ASN A 575 -20.94 18.66 -7.89
CA ASN A 575 -20.08 17.70 -8.61
C ASN A 575 -19.23 16.83 -7.68
N SER A 576 -19.46 16.89 -6.36
CA SER A 576 -18.74 16.04 -5.40
C SER A 576 -19.11 14.57 -5.58
N ALA A 577 -18.11 13.74 -5.89
CA ALA A 577 -18.31 12.30 -5.97
C ALA A 577 -18.73 11.72 -4.61
N GLU A 578 -18.14 12.22 -3.50
CA GLU A 578 -18.53 11.83 -2.14
C GLU A 578 -19.97 12.24 -1.80
N GLY A 579 -20.37 13.44 -2.20
CA GLY A 579 -21.75 13.91 -2.01
C GLY A 579 -22.75 13.08 -2.80
N MET A 580 -22.43 12.76 -4.06
CA MET A 580 -23.25 11.89 -4.90
C MET A 580 -23.28 10.46 -4.37
N PHE A 581 -22.17 9.95 -3.82
CA PHE A 581 -22.11 8.64 -3.17
C PHE A 581 -23.01 8.61 -1.92
N ALA A 582 -22.88 9.61 -1.04
CA ALA A 582 -23.73 9.71 0.15
C ALA A 582 -25.22 9.75 -0.22
N TYR A 583 -25.58 10.51 -1.24
CA TYR A 583 -26.95 10.56 -1.77
C TYR A 583 -27.41 9.20 -2.29
N GLY A 584 -26.63 8.55 -3.16
CA GLY A 584 -26.92 7.22 -3.69
C GLY A 584 -27.02 6.14 -2.61
N TYR A 585 -26.23 6.28 -1.52
CA TYR A 585 -26.23 5.37 -0.38
C TYR A 585 -27.57 5.45 0.40
N VAL A 586 -28.07 6.64 0.66
CA VAL A 586 -29.42 6.82 1.26
C VAL A 586 -30.50 6.20 0.40
N LEU A 587 -30.46 6.46 -0.91
CA LEU A 587 -31.44 5.94 -1.88
C LEU A 587 -31.46 4.40 -1.92
N GLN A 588 -30.30 3.78 -1.79
CA GLN A 588 -30.13 2.35 -1.74
C GLN A 588 -30.90 1.73 -0.54
N TYR A 589 -30.72 2.29 0.65
CA TYR A 589 -31.39 1.85 1.88
C TYR A 589 -32.93 2.06 1.81
N ALA A 590 -33.34 3.15 1.19
CA ALA A 590 -34.75 3.47 0.98
C ALA A 590 -35.41 2.69 -0.16
N GLY A 591 -34.65 1.93 -0.97
CA GLY A 591 -35.14 1.14 -2.07
C GLY A 591 -35.40 1.92 -3.37
N MET A 592 -34.89 3.13 -3.51
CA MET A 592 -34.91 3.95 -4.72
C MET A 592 -33.78 3.48 -5.66
N LEU A 593 -33.91 2.25 -6.19
CA LEU A 593 -32.81 1.51 -6.80
C LEU A 593 -32.33 2.10 -8.15
N GLU A 594 -33.24 2.69 -8.95
CA GLU A 594 -32.90 3.28 -10.25
C GLU A 594 -32.14 4.60 -10.05
N GLU A 595 -32.62 5.44 -9.14
CA GLU A 595 -32.00 6.71 -8.78
C GLU A 595 -30.63 6.46 -8.10
N SER A 596 -30.55 5.46 -7.20
CA SER A 596 -29.29 5.04 -6.60
C SER A 596 -28.31 4.53 -7.66
N LEU A 597 -28.77 3.72 -8.61
CA LEU A 597 -27.93 3.21 -9.72
C LEU A 597 -27.36 4.36 -10.55
N THR A 598 -28.18 5.36 -10.85
CA THR A 598 -27.75 6.55 -11.60
C THR A 598 -26.67 7.32 -10.82
N ALA A 599 -26.91 7.54 -9.51
CA ALA A 599 -25.95 8.22 -8.65
C ALA A 599 -24.61 7.44 -8.58
N MET A 600 -24.64 6.12 -8.38
CA MET A 600 -23.45 5.29 -8.27
C MET A 600 -22.68 5.15 -9.59
N ASN A 601 -23.36 5.15 -10.75
CA ASN A 601 -22.66 5.26 -12.05
C ASN A 601 -21.87 6.58 -12.14
N THR A 602 -22.52 7.71 -11.81
CA THR A 602 -21.88 9.04 -11.81
C THR A 602 -20.64 9.07 -10.90
N VAL A 603 -20.75 8.45 -9.71
CA VAL A 603 -19.64 8.34 -8.75
C VAL A 603 -18.45 7.58 -9.34
N LEU A 604 -18.68 6.40 -9.94
CA LEU A 604 -17.60 5.57 -10.50
C LEU A 604 -17.05 6.14 -11.81
N GLU A 605 -17.84 6.88 -12.58
CA GLU A 605 -17.35 7.63 -13.74
C GLU A 605 -16.46 8.80 -13.30
N ALA A 606 -16.83 9.47 -12.22
CA ALA A 606 -16.07 10.57 -11.67
C ALA A 606 -14.75 10.10 -11.03
N ASP A 607 -14.78 9.02 -10.22
CA ASP A 607 -13.59 8.47 -9.54
C ASP A 607 -13.63 6.93 -9.45
N PRO A 608 -13.22 6.23 -10.53
CA PRO A 608 -13.30 4.77 -10.61
C PRO A 608 -12.30 4.03 -9.73
N THR A 609 -11.34 4.73 -9.12
CA THR A 609 -10.24 4.11 -8.35
C THR A 609 -10.37 4.31 -6.84
N ASN A 610 -11.42 4.96 -6.36
CA ASN A 610 -11.60 5.29 -4.96
C ASN A 610 -12.11 4.08 -4.14
N PRO A 611 -11.31 3.56 -3.20
CA PRO A 611 -11.73 2.45 -2.35
C PRO A 611 -12.96 2.76 -1.48
N GLY A 612 -13.22 4.05 -1.19
CA GLY A 612 -14.39 4.49 -0.45
C GLY A 612 -15.71 4.19 -1.17
N PHE A 613 -15.68 4.04 -2.51
CA PHE A 613 -16.86 3.83 -3.33
C PHE A 613 -17.19 2.34 -3.59
N ARG A 614 -16.49 1.40 -2.93
CA ARG A 614 -16.81 -0.03 -3.01
C ARG A 614 -18.29 -0.34 -2.70
N GLY A 615 -18.92 0.48 -1.85
CA GLY A 615 -20.35 0.35 -1.52
C GLY A 615 -21.30 0.54 -2.71
N ALA A 616 -20.85 1.15 -3.82
CA ALA A 616 -21.62 1.24 -5.06
C ALA A 616 -21.86 -0.13 -5.70
N ALA A 617 -20.96 -1.10 -5.48
CA ALA A 617 -21.05 -2.45 -6.04
C ALA A 617 -22.38 -3.12 -5.75
N TRP A 618 -22.92 -2.86 -4.57
CA TRP A 618 -24.12 -3.51 -4.12
C TRP A 618 -25.37 -3.14 -4.97
N VAL A 619 -25.54 -1.89 -5.37
CA VAL A 619 -26.66 -1.52 -6.22
C VAL A 619 -26.57 -2.17 -7.60
N PHE A 620 -25.35 -2.45 -8.08
CA PHE A 620 -25.12 -3.22 -9.31
C PHE A 620 -25.55 -4.68 -9.15
N VAL A 621 -25.23 -5.33 -8.02
CA VAL A 621 -25.69 -6.71 -7.73
C VAL A 621 -27.22 -6.79 -7.78
N VAL A 622 -27.91 -5.87 -7.11
CA VAL A 622 -29.38 -5.85 -7.06
C VAL A 622 -30.01 -5.64 -8.44
N ASN A 623 -29.35 -4.88 -9.31
CA ASN A 623 -29.79 -4.63 -10.69
C ASN A 623 -29.25 -5.66 -11.70
N GLY A 624 -28.59 -6.75 -11.26
CA GLY A 624 -28.06 -7.80 -12.13
C GLY A 624 -26.86 -7.43 -12.98
N ARG A 625 -26.22 -6.26 -12.70
CA ARG A 625 -25.00 -5.78 -13.36
C ARG A 625 -23.76 -6.36 -12.67
N TYR A 626 -23.61 -7.67 -12.74
CA TYR A 626 -22.63 -8.41 -11.94
C TYR A 626 -21.17 -8.10 -12.29
N ASP A 627 -20.85 -7.80 -13.55
CA ASP A 627 -19.47 -7.48 -13.94
C ASP A 627 -19.03 -6.11 -13.40
N ASP A 628 -19.93 -5.12 -13.41
CA ASP A 628 -19.70 -3.82 -12.79
C ASP A 628 -19.59 -3.93 -11.27
N ALA A 629 -20.39 -4.81 -10.66
CA ALA A 629 -20.32 -5.09 -9.23
C ALA A 629 -18.96 -5.69 -8.84
N ILE A 630 -18.46 -6.67 -9.58
CA ILE A 630 -17.15 -7.29 -9.36
C ILE A 630 -16.05 -6.23 -9.45
N ALA A 631 -16.06 -5.40 -10.50
CA ALA A 631 -15.08 -4.32 -10.66
C ALA A 631 -15.07 -3.36 -9.45
N ALA A 632 -16.26 -2.98 -8.95
CA ALA A 632 -16.36 -2.10 -7.79
C ALA A 632 -15.97 -2.79 -6.47
N PHE A 633 -16.21 -4.09 -6.27
CA PHE A 633 -15.76 -4.82 -5.09
C PHE A 633 -14.23 -4.94 -5.01
N HIS A 634 -13.55 -5.01 -6.15
CA HIS A 634 -12.08 -5.00 -6.22
C HIS A 634 -11.44 -3.66 -5.80
N LEU A 635 -12.23 -2.62 -5.57
CA LEU A 635 -11.75 -1.41 -4.88
C LEU A 635 -11.52 -1.64 -3.37
N GLY A 636 -12.07 -2.71 -2.80
CA GLY A 636 -11.93 -3.10 -1.40
C GLY A 636 -10.82 -4.12 -1.15
N SER A 637 -10.92 -4.83 -0.01
CA SER A 637 -10.00 -5.92 0.33
C SER A 637 -10.25 -7.16 -0.52
N LEU A 638 -9.20 -7.98 -0.70
CA LEU A 638 -9.27 -9.17 -1.55
C LEU A 638 -10.23 -10.23 -1.01
N ASP A 639 -10.26 -10.45 0.30
CA ASP A 639 -11.20 -11.36 0.96
C ASP A 639 -12.66 -10.99 0.68
N LEU A 640 -13.00 -9.70 0.82
CA LEU A 640 -14.32 -9.17 0.53
C LEU A 640 -14.69 -9.35 -0.96
N ALA A 641 -13.77 -9.04 -1.88
CA ALA A 641 -13.98 -9.24 -3.30
C ALA A 641 -14.25 -10.72 -3.63
N MET A 642 -13.47 -11.65 -3.08
CA MET A 642 -13.66 -13.10 -3.28
C MET A 642 -15.02 -13.57 -2.74
N ALA A 643 -15.44 -13.11 -1.57
CA ALA A 643 -16.73 -13.46 -1.00
C ALA A 643 -17.90 -12.99 -1.89
N TRP A 644 -17.83 -11.77 -2.43
CA TRP A 644 -18.83 -11.24 -3.35
C TRP A 644 -18.82 -11.95 -4.70
N GLU A 645 -17.65 -12.28 -5.26
CA GLU A 645 -17.58 -13.12 -6.48
C GLU A 645 -18.25 -14.47 -6.25
N GLY A 646 -18.03 -15.09 -5.08
CA GLY A 646 -18.70 -16.33 -4.68
C GLY A 646 -20.22 -16.15 -4.61
N GLU A 647 -20.74 -15.09 -3.99
CA GLU A 647 -22.16 -14.79 -3.96
C GLU A 647 -22.76 -14.54 -5.36
N ILE A 648 -22.06 -13.79 -6.20
CA ILE A 648 -22.47 -13.53 -7.57
C ILE A 648 -22.50 -14.85 -8.37
N ALA A 649 -21.54 -15.75 -8.17
CA ALA A 649 -21.51 -17.07 -8.78
C ALA A 649 -22.74 -17.92 -8.36
N ILE A 650 -23.15 -17.85 -7.07
CA ILE A 650 -24.41 -18.47 -6.61
C ILE A 650 -25.61 -17.91 -7.39
N ARG A 651 -25.69 -16.58 -7.52
CA ARG A 651 -26.78 -15.91 -8.26
C ARG A 651 -26.81 -16.28 -9.75
N ARG A 652 -25.65 -16.60 -10.34
CA ARG A 652 -25.51 -17.11 -11.72
C ARG A 652 -25.74 -18.60 -11.83
N GLY A 653 -25.89 -19.36 -10.73
CA GLY A 653 -26.01 -20.80 -10.69
C GLY A 653 -24.72 -21.59 -10.93
N GLN A 654 -23.57 -20.93 -10.76
CA GLN A 654 -22.20 -21.43 -10.98
C GLN A 654 -21.60 -21.95 -9.66
N PHE A 655 -22.18 -23.03 -9.12
CA PHE A 655 -21.87 -23.50 -7.76
C PHE A 655 -20.42 -23.94 -7.55
N GLU A 656 -19.74 -24.52 -8.57
CA GLU A 656 -18.31 -24.89 -8.45
C GLU A 656 -17.39 -23.67 -8.37
N GLU A 657 -17.69 -22.64 -9.13
CA GLU A 657 -16.99 -21.35 -9.03
C GLU A 657 -17.25 -20.70 -7.69
N ALA A 658 -18.49 -20.71 -7.22
CA ALA A 658 -18.86 -20.22 -5.89
C ALA A 658 -18.06 -20.91 -4.78
N ARG A 659 -17.96 -22.27 -4.80
CA ARG A 659 -17.15 -23.02 -3.84
C ARG A 659 -15.69 -22.57 -3.82
N THR A 660 -15.12 -22.40 -5.00
CA THR A 660 -13.72 -21.96 -5.14
C THR A 660 -13.50 -20.58 -4.52
N LYS A 661 -14.34 -19.60 -4.89
CA LYS A 661 -14.22 -18.21 -4.42
C LYS A 661 -14.50 -18.07 -2.93
N LEU A 662 -15.55 -18.72 -2.42
CA LEU A 662 -15.88 -18.69 -0.99
C LEU A 662 -14.79 -19.37 -0.15
N SER A 663 -14.21 -20.50 -0.63
CA SER A 663 -13.08 -21.12 0.08
C SER A 663 -11.84 -20.23 0.12
N GLN A 664 -11.57 -19.45 -0.93
CA GLN A 664 -10.50 -18.47 -0.94
C GLN A 664 -10.78 -17.34 0.06
N ALA A 665 -12.01 -16.81 0.12
CA ALA A 665 -12.38 -15.79 1.08
C ALA A 665 -12.21 -16.28 2.54
N ILE A 666 -12.67 -17.53 2.83
CA ILE A 666 -12.49 -18.15 4.16
C ILE A 666 -11.00 -18.31 4.51
N ALA A 667 -10.16 -18.69 3.54
CA ALA A 667 -8.73 -18.86 3.78
C ALA A 667 -8.02 -17.53 4.10
N LEU A 668 -8.50 -16.41 3.53
CA LEU A 668 -7.96 -15.06 3.76
C LEU A 668 -8.40 -14.46 5.10
N ASP A 669 -9.64 -14.73 5.53
CA ASP A 669 -10.23 -14.19 6.75
C ASP A 669 -11.03 -15.28 7.51
N PRO A 670 -10.38 -16.28 8.14
CA PRO A 670 -11.09 -17.46 8.68
C PRO A 670 -12.06 -17.16 9.83
N GLU A 671 -11.79 -16.16 10.66
CA GLU A 671 -12.54 -15.83 11.87
C GLU A 671 -13.24 -14.47 11.80
N GLY A 672 -12.96 -13.66 10.78
CA GLY A 672 -13.58 -12.36 10.61
C GLY A 672 -14.92 -12.42 9.91
N ILE A 673 -15.55 -11.26 9.78
CA ILE A 673 -16.92 -11.11 9.24
C ILE A 673 -17.03 -11.67 7.82
N THR A 674 -16.05 -11.41 6.97
CA THR A 674 -16.04 -11.91 5.57
C THR A 674 -15.97 -13.43 5.50
N GLY A 675 -15.11 -14.04 6.32
CA GLY A 675 -14.98 -15.49 6.37
C GLY A 675 -16.21 -16.19 6.96
N LEU A 676 -16.86 -15.61 7.98
CA LEU A 676 -18.10 -16.10 8.54
C LEU A 676 -19.23 -16.04 7.51
N TRP A 677 -19.34 -14.94 6.77
CA TRP A 677 -20.29 -14.80 5.67
C TRP A 677 -20.06 -15.83 4.57
N ALA A 678 -18.81 -15.95 4.09
CA ALA A 678 -18.45 -16.94 3.07
C ALA A 678 -18.71 -18.38 3.56
N THR A 679 -18.46 -18.68 4.86
CA THR A 679 -18.76 -19.98 5.46
C THR A 679 -20.26 -20.28 5.45
N ALA A 680 -21.11 -19.31 5.80
CA ALA A 680 -22.56 -19.50 5.80
C ALA A 680 -23.12 -19.73 4.38
N LEU A 681 -22.58 -19.01 3.37
CA LEU A 681 -22.94 -19.23 1.97
C LEU A 681 -22.49 -20.60 1.45
N LEU A 682 -21.25 -20.98 1.73
CA LEU A 682 -20.68 -22.27 1.31
C LEU A 682 -21.42 -23.44 1.93
N SER A 683 -21.72 -23.32 3.23
CA SER A 683 -22.48 -24.34 3.97
C SER A 683 -23.88 -24.55 3.39
N ALA A 684 -24.55 -23.49 2.95
CA ALA A 684 -25.84 -23.60 2.30
C ALA A 684 -25.78 -24.34 0.93
N ILE A 685 -24.67 -24.17 0.16
CA ILE A 685 -24.41 -24.89 -1.08
C ILE A 685 -24.14 -26.39 -0.81
N ASP A 686 -23.48 -26.68 0.30
CA ASP A 686 -23.08 -28.04 0.69
C ASP A 686 -24.16 -28.76 1.54
N GLU A 687 -25.29 -28.08 1.80
CA GLU A 687 -26.40 -28.55 2.64
C GLU A 687 -25.98 -28.82 4.11
N ASP A 688 -24.88 -28.22 4.57
CA ASP A 688 -24.41 -28.27 5.95
C ASP A 688 -25.00 -27.09 6.76
N TYR A 689 -26.32 -27.13 6.93
CA TYR A 689 -27.07 -26.02 7.53
C TYR A 689 -26.70 -25.73 9.00
N GLU A 690 -26.23 -26.74 9.75
CA GLU A 690 -25.78 -26.52 11.14
C GLU A 690 -24.54 -25.63 11.18
N ARG A 691 -23.55 -25.93 10.33
CA ARG A 691 -22.34 -25.11 10.20
C ARG A 691 -22.67 -23.70 9.69
N GLY A 692 -23.59 -23.58 8.74
CA GLY A 692 -24.02 -22.28 8.20
C GLY A 692 -24.73 -21.43 9.25
N THR A 693 -25.61 -22.01 10.05
CA THR A 693 -26.30 -21.35 11.16
C THR A 693 -25.31 -20.89 12.25
N GLU A 694 -24.33 -21.73 12.59
CA GLU A 694 -23.30 -21.36 13.58
C GLU A 694 -22.44 -20.18 13.08
N ALA A 695 -22.07 -20.14 11.80
CA ALA A 695 -21.36 -19.00 11.21
C ALA A 695 -22.20 -17.72 11.23
N ALA A 696 -23.50 -17.79 10.90
CA ALA A 696 -24.42 -16.67 10.98
C ALA A 696 -24.59 -16.17 12.43
N ARG A 697 -24.66 -17.09 13.41
CA ARG A 697 -24.77 -16.75 14.84
C ARG A 697 -23.51 -16.00 15.33
N LYS A 698 -22.31 -16.46 14.96
CA LYS A 698 -21.06 -15.76 15.28
C LYS A 698 -21.00 -14.37 14.66
N TRP A 699 -21.51 -14.22 13.45
CA TRP A 699 -21.60 -12.91 12.82
C TRP A 699 -22.60 -11.98 13.54
N GLU A 700 -23.76 -12.50 14.01
CA GLU A 700 -24.70 -11.74 14.83
C GLU A 700 -24.08 -11.22 16.14
N GLU A 701 -23.21 -12.04 16.77
CA GLU A 701 -22.47 -11.68 17.99
C GLU A 701 -21.43 -10.57 17.78
N ALA A 702 -21.00 -10.33 16.53
CA ALA A 702 -20.04 -9.31 16.17
C ALA A 702 -20.59 -7.87 16.16
N ASN A 703 -21.76 -7.62 16.74
CA ASN A 703 -22.36 -6.30 16.96
C ASN A 703 -22.60 -5.48 15.69
N LEU A 704 -23.43 -6.00 14.78
CA LEU A 704 -23.85 -5.28 13.58
C LEU A 704 -24.53 -3.94 13.93
N SER A 705 -23.99 -2.85 13.39
CA SER A 705 -24.52 -1.49 13.64
C SER A 705 -25.54 -1.05 12.59
N ASP A 706 -25.44 -1.50 11.34
CA ASP A 706 -26.21 -0.99 10.21
C ASP A 706 -27.36 -1.91 9.76
N GLY A 707 -28.42 -1.30 9.22
CA GLY A 707 -29.62 -2.02 8.77
C GLY A 707 -29.35 -2.97 7.59
N TYR A 708 -28.33 -2.70 6.76
CA TYR A 708 -27.98 -3.53 5.63
C TYR A 708 -27.26 -4.81 6.07
N GLY A 709 -26.34 -4.74 7.04
CA GLY A 709 -25.73 -5.92 7.65
C GLY A 709 -26.77 -6.85 8.27
N TRP A 710 -27.78 -6.32 8.95
CA TRP A 710 -28.90 -7.08 9.48
C TRP A 710 -29.75 -7.74 8.36
N PHE A 711 -29.91 -7.08 7.20
CA PHE A 711 -30.59 -7.67 6.06
C PHE A 711 -29.79 -8.85 5.48
N PHE A 712 -28.49 -8.72 5.35
CA PHE A 712 -27.63 -9.83 4.92
C PHE A 712 -27.72 -11.01 5.87
N LEU A 713 -27.56 -10.75 7.16
CA LEU A 713 -27.65 -11.79 8.18
C LEU A 713 -29.00 -12.54 8.13
N ALA A 714 -30.11 -11.80 7.91
CA ALA A 714 -31.42 -12.43 7.69
C ALA A 714 -31.39 -13.40 6.51
N GLY A 715 -30.79 -13.01 5.39
CA GLY A 715 -30.59 -13.87 4.22
C GLY A 715 -29.81 -15.14 4.54
N LEU A 716 -28.73 -15.03 5.34
CA LEU A 716 -27.93 -16.18 5.76
C LEU A 716 -28.73 -17.17 6.62
N TYR A 717 -29.51 -16.69 7.58
CA TYR A 717 -30.40 -17.56 8.35
C TYR A 717 -31.45 -18.24 7.46
N CYS A 718 -32.03 -17.52 6.48
CA CYS A 718 -33.00 -18.08 5.57
C CYS A 718 -32.45 -19.23 4.74
N ILE A 719 -31.29 -19.05 4.07
CA ILE A 719 -30.69 -20.10 3.23
C ILE A 719 -30.20 -21.30 4.04
N ASN A 720 -29.90 -21.12 5.31
CA ASN A 720 -29.55 -22.17 6.25
C ASN A 720 -30.76 -22.72 7.03
N GLN A 721 -31.99 -22.52 6.52
CA GLN A 721 -33.26 -23.09 6.97
C GLN A 721 -33.76 -22.60 8.36
N GLU A 722 -33.19 -21.57 8.91
CA GLU A 722 -33.60 -20.94 10.18
C GLU A 722 -34.64 -19.84 9.94
N ILE A 723 -35.83 -20.26 9.48
CA ILE A 723 -36.85 -19.34 8.94
C ILE A 723 -37.39 -18.34 9.98
N ASP A 724 -37.68 -18.76 11.21
CA ASP A 724 -38.18 -17.89 12.23
C ASP A 724 -37.13 -16.83 12.64
N LYS A 725 -35.85 -17.26 12.72
CA LYS A 725 -34.75 -16.36 13.00
C LYS A 725 -34.52 -15.38 11.85
N CYS A 726 -34.57 -15.88 10.59
CA CYS A 726 -34.52 -15.02 9.39
C CYS A 726 -35.54 -13.88 9.46
N ILE A 727 -36.81 -14.19 9.75
CA ILE A 727 -37.89 -13.20 9.82
C ILE A 727 -37.66 -12.18 10.95
N SER A 728 -37.25 -12.65 12.12
CA SER A 728 -36.95 -11.78 13.26
C SER A 728 -35.81 -10.80 12.95
N VAL A 729 -34.73 -11.33 12.34
CA VAL A 729 -33.55 -10.54 11.95
C VAL A 729 -33.89 -9.55 10.82
N LEU A 730 -34.74 -9.96 9.87
CA LEU A 730 -35.23 -9.09 8.79
C LEU A 730 -36.08 -7.92 9.34
N ASP A 731 -36.92 -8.18 10.35
CA ASP A 731 -37.68 -7.10 11.01
C ASP A 731 -36.75 -6.08 11.69
N THR A 732 -35.66 -6.56 12.29
CA THR A 732 -34.60 -5.70 12.85
C THR A 732 -33.95 -4.84 11.75
N ALA A 733 -33.63 -5.41 10.58
CA ALA A 733 -33.10 -4.65 9.44
C ALA A 733 -34.03 -3.51 9.01
N VAL A 734 -35.34 -3.77 8.93
CA VAL A 734 -36.36 -2.75 8.59
C VAL A 734 -36.48 -1.68 9.67
N GLN A 735 -36.40 -2.05 10.94
CA GLN A 735 -36.40 -1.11 12.06
C GLN A 735 -35.17 -0.19 12.03
N ARG A 736 -33.99 -0.75 11.69
CA ARG A 736 -32.72 -0.05 11.58
C ARG A 736 -32.51 0.66 10.23
N GLY A 737 -33.58 0.92 9.48
CA GLY A 737 -33.57 1.81 8.31
C GLY A 737 -33.34 1.15 6.97
N TYR A 738 -33.10 -0.15 6.91
CA TYR A 738 -33.03 -0.86 5.63
C TYR A 738 -34.43 -1.32 5.22
N PHE A 739 -35.11 -0.53 4.39
CA PHE A 739 -36.47 -0.83 3.90
C PHE A 739 -36.54 -0.82 2.37
N ALA A 740 -35.50 -1.33 1.70
CA ALA A 740 -35.40 -1.47 0.26
C ALA A 740 -36.41 -2.54 -0.25
N TYR A 741 -37.70 -2.25 -0.16
CA TYR A 741 -38.79 -3.17 -0.50
C TYR A 741 -38.66 -3.79 -1.90
N PRO A 742 -38.35 -3.04 -2.99
CA PRO A 742 -38.14 -3.63 -4.31
C PRO A 742 -37.00 -4.67 -4.37
N HIS A 743 -35.94 -4.50 -3.56
CA HIS A 743 -34.87 -5.48 -3.43
C HIS A 743 -35.34 -6.72 -2.65
N MET A 744 -35.99 -6.52 -1.50
CA MET A 744 -36.45 -7.62 -0.65
C MET A 744 -37.39 -8.56 -1.42
N LEU A 745 -38.21 -8.02 -2.32
CA LEU A 745 -39.10 -8.83 -3.19
C LEU A 745 -38.34 -9.74 -4.16
N LYS A 746 -37.16 -9.30 -4.64
CA LYS A 746 -36.38 -10.00 -5.65
C LYS A 746 -35.25 -10.84 -5.03
N CYS A 747 -34.99 -10.70 -3.73
CA CYS A 747 -33.87 -11.36 -3.06
C CYS A 747 -34.13 -12.88 -2.94
N ARG A 748 -33.33 -13.68 -3.66
CA ARG A 748 -33.44 -15.16 -3.66
C ARG A 748 -33.07 -15.77 -2.31
N PHE A 749 -32.28 -15.10 -1.49
CA PHE A 749 -31.93 -15.60 -0.17
C PHE A 749 -33.11 -15.65 0.79
N LEU A 750 -34.18 -14.90 0.49
CA LEU A 750 -35.43 -14.94 1.24
C LEU A 750 -36.44 -16.00 0.70
N ASP A 751 -36.11 -16.70 -0.40
CA ASP A 751 -37.02 -17.65 -1.00
C ASP A 751 -37.45 -18.81 -0.08
N PRO A 752 -36.57 -19.35 0.82
CA PRO A 752 -37.00 -20.37 1.79
C PRO A 752 -38.13 -19.91 2.74
N ALA A 753 -38.23 -18.61 3.01
CA ALA A 753 -39.27 -18.04 3.85
C ALA A 753 -40.52 -17.56 3.10
N ARG A 754 -40.56 -17.63 1.74
CA ARG A 754 -41.71 -17.21 0.93
C ARG A 754 -42.98 -17.96 1.31
N GLY A 755 -44.08 -17.24 1.44
CA GLY A 755 -45.35 -17.77 1.90
C GLY A 755 -45.53 -17.91 3.40
N ASN A 756 -44.51 -17.50 4.20
CA ASN A 756 -44.66 -17.39 5.65
C ASN A 756 -45.32 -16.04 6.00
N PRO A 757 -46.47 -16.08 6.75
CA PRO A 757 -47.16 -14.82 7.14
C PRO A 757 -46.28 -13.80 7.90
N GLY A 758 -45.26 -14.28 8.62
CA GLY A 758 -44.32 -13.41 9.32
C GLY A 758 -43.46 -12.63 8.34
N LEU A 759 -42.97 -13.27 7.26
CA LEU A 759 -42.25 -12.59 6.19
C LEU A 759 -43.12 -11.55 5.50
N ASP A 760 -44.37 -11.90 5.17
CA ASP A 760 -45.32 -10.99 4.51
C ASP A 760 -45.56 -9.74 5.37
N ALA A 761 -45.67 -9.89 6.68
CA ALA A 761 -45.84 -8.78 7.62
C ALA A 761 -44.62 -7.84 7.64
N VAL A 762 -43.38 -8.39 7.59
CA VAL A 762 -42.15 -7.57 7.54
C VAL A 762 -42.01 -6.87 6.18
N LEU A 763 -42.33 -7.55 5.09
CA LEU A 763 -42.32 -6.96 3.75
C LEU A 763 -43.35 -5.81 3.62
N GLU A 764 -44.51 -5.96 4.25
CA GLU A 764 -45.53 -4.86 4.29
C GLU A 764 -45.02 -3.64 5.09
N LYS A 765 -44.34 -3.84 6.22
CA LYS A 765 -43.68 -2.74 6.93
C LYS A 765 -42.64 -2.03 6.06
N ALA A 766 -41.81 -2.79 5.35
CA ALA A 766 -40.81 -2.24 4.43
C ALA A 766 -41.47 -1.44 3.29
N ARG A 767 -42.55 -1.99 2.70
CA ARG A 767 -43.34 -1.33 1.66
C ARG A 767 -43.90 0.04 2.11
N LEU A 768 -44.50 0.06 3.28
CA LEU A 768 -45.06 1.30 3.82
C LEU A 768 -44.01 2.39 4.07
N LYS A 769 -42.82 2.01 4.61
CA LYS A 769 -41.70 2.93 4.78
C LYS A 769 -41.16 3.42 3.43
N HIS A 770 -40.98 2.52 2.46
CA HIS A 770 -40.50 2.84 1.10
C HIS A 770 -41.43 3.85 0.42
N GLU A 771 -42.76 3.59 0.42
CA GLU A 771 -43.75 4.45 -0.20
C GLU A 771 -43.84 5.84 0.50
N ALA A 772 -43.74 5.85 1.83
CA ALA A 772 -43.70 7.10 2.59
C ALA A 772 -42.48 7.96 2.24
N PHE A 773 -41.28 7.32 2.13
CA PHE A 773 -40.05 7.99 1.70
C PHE A 773 -40.18 8.52 0.27
N LYS A 774 -40.65 7.69 -0.67
CA LYS A 774 -40.89 8.07 -2.06
C LYS A 774 -41.83 9.25 -2.18
N LYS A 775 -42.94 9.20 -1.46
CA LYS A 775 -43.92 10.29 -1.43
C LYS A 775 -43.32 11.58 -0.88
N LYS A 776 -42.45 11.51 0.11
CA LYS A 776 -41.87 12.68 0.78
C LYS A 776 -40.82 13.40 -0.05
N PHE A 777 -39.96 12.67 -0.76
CA PHE A 777 -38.79 13.22 -1.41
C PHE A 777 -38.83 13.20 -2.96
N PHE A 778 -39.82 12.46 -3.56
CA PHE A 778 -39.91 12.25 -5.00
C PHE A 778 -41.33 12.45 -5.57
N SER A 779 -42.29 12.96 -4.77
CA SER A 779 -43.55 13.41 -5.32
C SER A 779 -43.39 14.85 -5.82
N GLU A 780 -43.68 15.08 -7.10
CA GLU A 780 -43.83 16.43 -7.66
C GLU A 780 -44.93 17.23 -6.99
#